data_9c85a7ef2b0c6a6e688f7a685daa83ae
#
_entry.id   9c85a7ef2b0c6a6e688f7a685daa83ae
#
_cell.length_a   1.000
_cell.length_b   1.000
_cell.length_c   1.000
_cell.angle_alpha   90.00
_cell.angle_beta   90.00
_cell.angle_gamma   90.00
#
_symmetry.space_group_name_H-M   'P 1'
#
loop_
_entity.id
_entity.type
_entity.pdbx_description
1 polymer ?
#
loop_
_entity_poly.entity_id
_entity_poly.type
_entity_poly.pdbx_seq_one_letter_code
_entity_poly.pdbx_strand_id
1 'polypeptide(L)'
;MSLRALLAVGIVGFSLASSSTLAQLEPQQRIVDAPPPPLPAPKLASPPELVASDDPVYPDDARLAGRAGDVILRIVIDDEGRVGRVDVVEKPGDDAIATSLAFAAMGAATNFEFVPATFCVSSYGADGYSIVEECGQSRAVAIDYKSTFALQEVVEEVAIEDAAVTQREGGVLNFEGVVREAGTKDPLVDAEVVVEIRKAGVPDDAPIEDKYDNRTVYTDDEGRFSLRGIPDGEHRISYTLSNYEPSFSDEKFTPGERTQVIIYLQPRQTSKFEMVVRRRRAQKDVAKVSLSRDEVKRVPGSFGDPIRVIENLPGLARAPFAGGALIVRGANPADSGTYFDGVEIPLLYHFGGLTSVVNAEFLEDIAFYPGGFGAYYGRATAGIVDVSSRKLKLRGCRGYGELDLIDAGFFFACPVKVGALPTVTFAAAARRSYIDALLPVVLDTFLGSGQAIIATPVYWDYQTKIETSPLPDMTFSLFAFGSNDDLKVLSRNTGSNGFAVGFNTTFHRLVGRWDWKLAPGLTHRLQPYAGLTRITINADNSGDDGGPQTSIAIGIDTWNWGVRDELQWDVTKDVIVRTGIDYLGQTFGTAFTLPLPLEIGSFPRVFPRVQGTEQTFTSGGAINALATYVEAELTPFEGFKLVPGVRLESTTLTFLPAEQLDGTTTTAEGSDLFHIDPRLTARWELWPKTVLKGAAGVYRQSPEPQQLSPQTGNPNLLEPRAVQLIAGIEQGLTDKINLDVQLYHTNRSLLVQTTADVIAVDNSDEVNPVFFNNGGRGNTTGMEILLRHEITEYLYGWVAYTLSRTVVDLDDNDSSFDLTDFDQTHILTVVAQTNLPWGFTLGGRFRLVSGVLERFPLGSVHDLDTTNYLQLGQSTRERLPSFHQLDVRIDRKWVFEQFSATAYLDLLNVYNNENVEGTQSDYRSREIQIIPSLPILPVFGMSAEF
;
A
#
# COMPACT_ATOMS: atom_id res chain seq x y z
N MET A 1 24.34 -7.82 36.96
CA MET A 1 23.98 -9.14 36.39
C MET A 1 23.82 -8.92 34.90
N SER A 2 24.72 -9.42 34.11
CA SER A 2 24.94 -9.10 32.71
C SER A 2 23.92 -9.76 31.82
N LEU A 3 23.51 -9.01 30.77
CA LEU A 3 22.56 -9.34 29.70
C LEU A 3 22.93 -10.59 28.83
N ARG A 4 23.94 -11.36 29.26
CA ARG A 4 24.41 -12.59 28.57
C ARG A 4 23.64 -13.87 28.95
N ALA A 5 22.68 -13.80 29.85
CA ALA A 5 21.97 -14.98 30.40
C ALA A 5 20.57 -15.21 29.79
N LEU A 6 20.12 -14.37 28.85
CA LEU A 6 18.76 -14.48 28.26
C LEU A 6 18.76 -14.89 26.78
N LEU A 7 19.88 -15.16 26.16
CA LEU A 7 20.02 -15.54 24.74
C LEU A 7 20.33 -17.04 24.50
N ALA A 8 20.10 -17.90 25.49
CA ALA A 8 20.47 -19.34 25.42
C ALA A 8 19.26 -20.27 25.26
N VAL A 9 18.12 -19.83 24.75
CA VAL A 9 17.00 -20.75 24.40
C VAL A 9 16.48 -20.39 23.02
N GLY A 10 16.82 -21.19 22.00
CA GLY A 10 16.10 -21.22 20.74
C GLY A 10 16.89 -21.09 19.45
N ILE A 11 18.00 -21.78 19.28
CA ILE A 11 18.56 -22.01 17.94
C ILE A 11 18.69 -23.53 17.76
N VAL A 12 17.71 -24.12 17.07
CA VAL A 12 17.89 -25.42 16.41
C VAL A 12 18.34 -25.12 14.99
N GLY A 13 19.61 -25.39 14.75
CA GLY A 13 20.26 -25.11 13.47
C GLY A 13 19.90 -26.13 12.40
N PHE A 14 19.69 -25.64 11.22
CA PHE A 14 19.85 -26.39 9.98
C PHE A 14 21.32 -26.27 9.55
N SER A 15 22.09 -27.34 9.72
CA SER A 15 23.41 -27.48 9.07
C SER A 15 23.34 -28.58 8.02
N LEU A 16 23.42 -28.17 6.77
CA LEU A 16 23.80 -29.03 5.66
C LEU A 16 25.34 -29.19 5.71
N ALA A 17 25.81 -30.36 6.01
CA ALA A 17 27.20 -30.73 5.75
C ALA A 17 27.22 -32.12 5.13
N SER A 18 27.63 -32.15 3.88
CA SER A 18 28.09 -33.33 3.17
C SER A 18 29.45 -33.77 3.68
N SER A 19 29.60 -35.01 4.15
CA SER A 19 30.89 -35.73 4.12
C SER A 19 30.66 -37.23 4.24
N SER A 20 31.10 -37.90 3.21
CA SER A 20 31.23 -39.34 3.09
C SER A 20 32.28 -39.87 4.07
N THR A 21 31.91 -40.86 4.88
CA THR A 21 32.89 -41.79 5.49
C THR A 21 32.21 -43.17 5.60
N LEU A 22 32.73 -44.10 4.87
CA LEU A 22 32.50 -45.53 5.02
C LEU A 22 33.02 -46.01 6.38
N ALA A 23 32.12 -46.53 7.22
CA ALA A 23 32.48 -47.35 8.37
C ALA A 23 31.77 -48.70 8.23
N GLN A 24 32.58 -49.74 8.22
CA GLN A 24 32.16 -51.13 8.24
C GLN A 24 31.35 -51.41 9.52
N LEU A 25 30.17 -51.98 9.35
CA LEU A 25 29.38 -52.55 10.43
C LEU A 25 29.46 -54.08 10.35
N GLU A 26 29.96 -54.69 11.40
CA GLU A 26 29.84 -56.11 11.68
C GLU A 26 28.36 -56.57 11.78
N PRO A 27 28.03 -57.84 11.44
CA PRO A 27 26.66 -58.31 11.45
C PRO A 27 26.21 -58.65 12.86
N GLN A 28 25.21 -57.91 13.35
CA GLN A 28 24.48 -58.33 14.57
C GLN A 28 23.50 -59.46 14.25
N GLN A 29 23.45 -60.41 15.14
CA GLN A 29 22.65 -61.61 15.10
C GLN A 29 21.14 -61.31 14.99
N ARG A 30 20.46 -62.03 14.04
CA ARG A 30 19.01 -62.14 13.92
C ARG A 30 18.39 -62.67 15.22
N ILE A 31 17.45 -61.90 15.76
CA ILE A 31 16.42 -62.39 16.68
C ILE A 31 15.24 -62.77 15.78
N VAL A 32 14.93 -64.02 15.75
CA VAL A 32 13.81 -64.61 15.03
C VAL A 32 12.60 -64.59 16.00
N ASP A 33 11.41 -64.24 15.42
CA ASP A 33 10.06 -64.48 15.97
C ASP A 33 9.46 -63.39 16.87
N ALA A 34 9.10 -62.20 16.19
CA ALA A 34 7.90 -61.49 16.57
C ALA A 34 7.08 -61.26 15.30
N PRO A 35 5.73 -61.40 15.30
CA PRO A 35 4.91 -61.10 14.14
C PRO A 35 5.08 -59.61 13.75
N PRO A 36 5.09 -59.27 12.46
CA PRO A 36 5.25 -57.90 12.03
C PRO A 36 4.13 -57.02 12.63
N PRO A 37 4.42 -55.78 12.98
CA PRO A 37 3.43 -54.82 13.52
C PRO A 37 2.28 -54.64 12.52
N PRO A 38 1.01 -54.48 12.96
CA PRO A 38 -0.12 -54.29 12.04
C PRO A 38 0.10 -53.01 11.20
N LEU A 39 -0.20 -53.09 9.91
CA LEU A 39 -0.13 -51.97 9.00
C LEU A 39 -1.06 -50.84 9.49
N PRO A 40 -0.63 -49.57 9.48
CA PRO A 40 -1.50 -48.43 9.74
C PRO A 40 -2.65 -48.35 8.75
N ALA A 41 -3.81 -47.87 9.19
CA ALA A 41 -4.91 -47.58 8.28
C ALA A 41 -4.53 -46.53 7.24
N PRO A 42 -5.03 -46.64 6.00
CA PRO A 42 -4.77 -45.60 4.97
C PRO A 42 -5.14 -44.19 5.45
N LYS A 43 -4.28 -43.25 5.22
CA LYS A 43 -4.49 -41.82 5.57
C LYS A 43 -4.85 -41.03 4.30
N LEU A 44 -5.84 -40.15 4.40
CA LEU A 44 -6.19 -39.27 3.32
C LEU A 44 -5.01 -38.30 3.06
N ALA A 45 -4.47 -38.31 1.84
CA ALA A 45 -3.38 -37.47 1.40
C ALA A 45 -3.93 -36.16 0.77
N SER A 46 -4.96 -36.27 -0.09
CA SER A 46 -5.72 -35.12 -0.60
C SER A 46 -7.21 -35.48 -0.67
N PRO A 47 -8.11 -34.53 -0.25
CA PRO A 47 -9.55 -34.71 -0.47
C PRO A 47 -9.90 -34.59 -1.95
N PRO A 48 -11.09 -35.07 -2.38
CA PRO A 48 -11.54 -34.86 -3.74
C PRO A 48 -11.80 -33.35 -3.97
N GLU A 49 -11.44 -32.86 -5.15
CA GLU A 49 -11.62 -31.47 -5.52
C GLU A 49 -12.57 -31.35 -6.72
N LEU A 50 -13.60 -30.50 -6.61
CA LEU A 50 -14.59 -30.32 -7.67
C LEU A 50 -13.97 -29.53 -8.83
N VAL A 51 -13.91 -30.13 -10.01
CA VAL A 51 -13.33 -29.54 -11.23
C VAL A 51 -14.39 -28.88 -12.09
N ALA A 52 -15.53 -29.57 -12.27
CA ALA A 52 -16.66 -29.09 -13.05
C ALA A 52 -17.97 -29.36 -12.31
N SER A 53 -18.88 -28.42 -12.35
CA SER A 53 -20.22 -28.53 -11.78
C SER A 53 -21.25 -27.91 -12.71
N ASP A 54 -22.41 -28.55 -12.83
CA ASP A 54 -23.59 -27.98 -13.45
C ASP A 54 -24.46 -27.34 -12.37
N ASP A 55 -24.97 -26.12 -12.63
CA ASP A 55 -25.95 -25.49 -11.75
C ASP A 55 -27.31 -26.22 -11.90
N PRO A 56 -27.98 -26.54 -10.77
CA PRO A 56 -29.28 -27.18 -10.83
C PRO A 56 -30.33 -26.24 -11.44
N VAL A 57 -31.08 -26.73 -12.40
CA VAL A 57 -32.20 -25.99 -12.98
C VAL A 57 -33.30 -25.85 -11.93
N TYR A 58 -33.65 -24.63 -11.61
CA TYR A 58 -34.69 -24.33 -10.62
C TYR A 58 -36.04 -24.87 -11.12
N PRO A 59 -36.70 -25.81 -10.44
CA PRO A 59 -37.97 -26.37 -10.88
C PRO A 59 -39.08 -25.29 -10.93
N ASP A 60 -39.91 -25.33 -11.98
CA ASP A 60 -40.96 -24.33 -12.19
C ASP A 60 -42.04 -24.38 -11.09
N ASP A 61 -42.36 -25.54 -10.55
CA ASP A 61 -43.28 -25.68 -9.43
C ASP A 61 -42.72 -25.04 -8.14
N ALA A 62 -41.45 -25.21 -7.88
CA ALA A 62 -40.79 -24.57 -6.74
C ALA A 62 -40.65 -23.04 -6.92
N ARG A 63 -40.38 -22.59 -8.15
CA ARG A 63 -40.29 -21.18 -8.50
C ARG A 63 -41.64 -20.47 -8.39
N LEU A 64 -42.70 -21.07 -8.88
CA LEU A 64 -44.06 -20.54 -8.80
C LEU A 64 -44.59 -20.50 -7.35
N ALA A 65 -44.13 -21.44 -6.53
CA ALA A 65 -44.48 -21.48 -5.10
C ALA A 65 -43.62 -20.57 -4.21
N GLY A 66 -42.61 -19.87 -4.81
CA GLY A 66 -41.67 -19.01 -4.05
C GLY A 66 -40.86 -19.78 -3.00
N ARG A 67 -40.54 -21.05 -3.27
CA ARG A 67 -39.89 -21.96 -2.31
C ARG A 67 -38.40 -22.03 -2.52
N ALA A 68 -37.63 -21.31 -1.72
CA ALA A 68 -36.17 -21.40 -1.65
C ALA A 68 -35.73 -22.38 -0.56
N GLY A 69 -34.50 -22.81 -0.59
CA GLY A 69 -33.91 -23.64 0.46
C GLY A 69 -32.71 -24.46 0.02
N ASP A 70 -32.10 -25.12 0.97
CA ASP A 70 -30.88 -25.90 0.79
C ASP A 70 -31.22 -27.40 0.64
N VAL A 71 -30.52 -28.06 -0.27
CA VAL A 71 -30.54 -29.53 -0.43
C VAL A 71 -29.13 -30.05 -0.14
N ILE A 72 -28.98 -30.95 0.80
CA ILE A 72 -27.72 -31.62 1.11
C ILE A 72 -27.70 -32.96 0.42
N LEU A 73 -26.71 -33.18 -0.43
CA LEU A 73 -26.50 -34.40 -1.19
C LEU A 73 -25.25 -35.10 -0.67
N ARG A 74 -25.34 -36.44 -0.56
CA ARG A 74 -24.16 -37.28 -0.39
C ARG A 74 -23.73 -37.81 -1.73
N ILE A 75 -22.57 -37.37 -2.20
CA ILE A 75 -22.00 -37.73 -3.50
C ILE A 75 -20.89 -38.75 -3.27
N VAL A 76 -21.01 -39.91 -3.91
CA VAL A 76 -19.96 -40.92 -3.94
C VAL A 76 -19.14 -40.73 -5.21
N ILE A 77 -17.86 -40.45 -5.03
CA ILE A 77 -16.88 -40.20 -6.10
C ILE A 77 -16.01 -41.41 -6.24
N ASP A 78 -15.86 -41.93 -7.46
CA ASP A 78 -15.01 -43.08 -7.74
C ASP A 78 -13.51 -42.70 -7.75
N ASP A 79 -12.66 -43.70 -7.98
CA ASP A 79 -11.21 -43.54 -8.02
C ASP A 79 -10.70 -42.83 -9.28
N GLU A 80 -11.57 -42.57 -10.25
CA GLU A 80 -11.29 -41.77 -11.45
C GLU A 80 -11.85 -40.34 -11.33
N GLY A 81 -12.52 -39.99 -10.21
CA GLY A 81 -13.08 -38.67 -9.96
C GLY A 81 -14.49 -38.45 -10.48
N ARG A 82 -15.16 -39.53 -10.99
CA ARG A 82 -16.53 -39.44 -11.50
C ARG A 82 -17.55 -39.72 -10.42
N VAL A 83 -18.72 -39.11 -10.54
CA VAL A 83 -19.83 -39.35 -9.62
C VAL A 83 -20.47 -40.69 -9.89
N GLY A 84 -20.31 -41.63 -8.97
CA GLY A 84 -20.87 -42.94 -9.06
C GLY A 84 -22.31 -43.07 -8.49
N ARG A 85 -22.61 -42.26 -7.44
CA ARG A 85 -23.92 -42.27 -6.78
C ARG A 85 -24.17 -40.94 -6.07
N VAL A 86 -25.42 -40.45 -6.07
CA VAL A 86 -25.88 -39.29 -5.35
C VAL A 86 -27.11 -39.65 -4.52
N ASP A 87 -27.06 -39.46 -3.23
CA ASP A 87 -28.17 -39.64 -2.29
C ASP A 87 -28.57 -38.31 -1.67
N VAL A 88 -29.86 -38.07 -1.43
CA VAL A 88 -30.34 -36.88 -0.71
C VAL A 88 -30.21 -37.14 0.79
N VAL A 89 -29.43 -36.31 1.49
CA VAL A 89 -29.27 -36.36 2.94
C VAL A 89 -30.33 -35.52 3.62
N GLU A 90 -30.53 -34.28 3.08
CA GLU A 90 -31.46 -33.30 3.63
C GLU A 90 -32.12 -32.48 2.51
N LYS A 91 -33.37 -32.10 2.70
CA LYS A 91 -34.13 -31.26 1.76
C LYS A 91 -34.99 -30.25 2.53
N PRO A 92 -35.38 -29.07 1.92
CA PRO A 92 -36.10 -28.03 2.61
C PRO A 92 -37.59 -28.34 2.84
N GLY A 93 -37.88 -29.47 3.53
CA GLY A 93 -39.21 -29.96 3.86
C GLY A 93 -39.52 -31.31 3.27
N ASP A 94 -40.70 -31.88 3.62
CA ASP A 94 -41.15 -33.24 3.20
C ASP A 94 -42.23 -33.26 2.11
N ASP A 95 -42.57 -32.07 1.58
CA ASP A 95 -43.59 -31.92 0.55
C ASP A 95 -43.07 -32.23 -0.88
N ALA A 96 -43.98 -32.23 -1.84
CA ALA A 96 -43.67 -32.54 -3.24
C ALA A 96 -42.70 -31.51 -3.86
N ILE A 97 -42.80 -30.25 -3.41
CA ILE A 97 -41.96 -29.16 -3.92
C ILE A 97 -40.51 -29.29 -3.41
N ALA A 98 -40.32 -29.62 -2.14
CA ALA A 98 -39.00 -29.91 -1.60
C ALA A 98 -38.38 -31.15 -2.28
N THR A 99 -39.21 -32.11 -2.66
CA THR A 99 -38.75 -33.26 -3.41
C THR A 99 -38.36 -32.91 -4.85
N SER A 100 -39.04 -31.98 -5.50
CA SER A 100 -38.70 -31.43 -6.81
C SER A 100 -37.34 -30.73 -6.78
N LEU A 101 -37.06 -29.87 -5.76
CA LEU A 101 -35.74 -29.23 -5.54
C LEU A 101 -34.64 -30.30 -5.35
N ALA A 102 -34.92 -31.34 -4.56
CA ALA A 102 -33.95 -32.41 -4.32
C ALA A 102 -33.63 -33.21 -5.63
N PHE A 103 -34.60 -33.46 -6.48
CA PHE A 103 -34.36 -34.11 -7.78
C PHE A 103 -33.55 -33.20 -8.74
N ALA A 104 -33.81 -31.90 -8.76
CA ALA A 104 -33.04 -30.96 -9.57
C ALA A 104 -31.57 -30.91 -9.12
N ALA A 105 -31.33 -30.82 -7.79
CA ALA A 105 -29.99 -30.89 -7.24
C ALA A 105 -29.25 -32.19 -7.54
N MET A 106 -29.94 -33.33 -7.39
CA MET A 106 -29.38 -34.65 -7.74
C MET A 106 -29.03 -34.78 -9.24
N GLY A 107 -29.91 -34.26 -10.12
CA GLY A 107 -29.66 -34.29 -11.57
C GLY A 107 -28.42 -33.49 -11.95
N ALA A 108 -28.22 -32.32 -11.37
CA ALA A 108 -27.02 -31.53 -11.59
C ALA A 108 -25.77 -32.25 -11.03
N ALA A 109 -25.84 -32.76 -9.82
CA ALA A 109 -24.71 -33.40 -9.15
C ALA A 109 -24.21 -34.68 -9.83
N THR A 110 -25.04 -35.35 -10.64
CA THR A 110 -24.61 -36.53 -11.41
C THR A 110 -23.62 -36.23 -12.53
N ASN A 111 -23.54 -34.95 -12.95
CA ASN A 111 -22.63 -34.49 -13.98
C ASN A 111 -21.35 -33.81 -13.40
N PHE A 112 -21.18 -33.81 -12.09
CA PHE A 112 -20.01 -33.25 -11.48
C PHE A 112 -18.75 -34.07 -11.77
N GLU A 113 -17.65 -33.41 -11.99
CA GLU A 113 -16.35 -34.00 -12.16
C GLU A 113 -15.40 -33.57 -11.04
N PHE A 114 -14.65 -34.51 -10.47
CA PHE A 114 -13.73 -34.26 -9.38
C PHE A 114 -12.31 -34.71 -9.72
N VAL A 115 -11.32 -34.09 -9.15
CA VAL A 115 -10.01 -34.72 -8.95
C VAL A 115 -10.21 -35.78 -7.86
N PRO A 116 -9.85 -37.04 -8.10
CA PRO A 116 -10.11 -38.09 -7.12
C PRO A 116 -9.33 -37.90 -5.81
N ALA A 117 -9.90 -38.36 -4.70
CA ALA A 117 -9.22 -38.35 -3.41
C ALA A 117 -8.00 -39.29 -3.44
N THR A 118 -6.87 -38.83 -2.93
CA THR A 118 -5.69 -39.67 -2.83
C THR A 118 -5.39 -40.08 -1.40
N PHE A 119 -4.80 -41.25 -1.21
CA PHE A 119 -4.46 -41.81 0.08
C PHE A 119 -2.99 -42.22 0.13
N CYS A 120 -2.41 -42.15 1.32
CA CYS A 120 -1.16 -42.84 1.62
C CYS A 120 -1.47 -44.22 2.20
N VAL A 121 -0.93 -45.26 1.57
CA VAL A 121 -1.13 -46.65 1.96
C VAL A 121 0.19 -47.21 2.44
N SER A 122 0.16 -47.89 3.57
CA SER A 122 1.34 -48.54 4.15
C SER A 122 1.44 -49.97 3.68
N SER A 123 2.63 -50.39 3.26
CA SER A 123 2.95 -51.79 2.89
C SER A 123 4.20 -52.25 3.63
N TYR A 124 4.39 -53.59 3.74
CA TYR A 124 5.63 -54.09 4.24
C TYR A 124 6.74 -54.00 3.19
N GLY A 125 7.90 -53.53 3.58
CA GLY A 125 9.08 -53.53 2.72
C GLY A 125 9.58 -54.91 2.39
N ALA A 126 10.57 -54.99 1.50
CA ALA A 126 11.12 -56.30 1.03
C ALA A 126 11.74 -57.15 2.16
N ASP A 127 11.99 -56.57 3.32
CA ASP A 127 12.47 -57.27 4.53
C ASP A 127 11.35 -57.88 5.36
N GLY A 128 10.08 -57.63 5.00
CA GLY A 128 8.89 -58.14 5.68
C GLY A 128 8.61 -57.52 7.06
N TYR A 129 9.37 -56.52 7.49
CA TYR A 129 9.23 -55.86 8.80
C TYR A 129 9.22 -54.32 8.75
N SER A 130 9.90 -53.72 7.78
CA SER A 130 9.84 -52.30 7.59
C SER A 130 8.48 -51.87 6.98
N ILE A 131 7.93 -50.74 7.46
CA ILE A 131 6.68 -50.18 6.88
C ILE A 131 7.11 -49.06 5.92
N VAL A 132 6.70 -49.24 4.65
CA VAL A 132 6.88 -48.22 3.61
C VAL A 132 5.51 -47.58 3.32
N GLU A 133 5.44 -46.27 3.38
CA GLU A 133 4.24 -45.52 3.07
C GLU A 133 4.36 -44.97 1.64
N GLU A 134 3.40 -45.28 0.80
CA GLU A 134 3.32 -44.87 -0.60
C GLU A 134 2.05 -44.01 -0.76
N CYS A 135 2.23 -42.73 -1.13
CA CYS A 135 1.16 -41.74 -1.29
C CYS A 135 0.77 -41.58 -2.77
N GLY A 136 -0.51 -41.20 -3.03
CA GLY A 136 -1.01 -40.93 -4.37
C GLY A 136 -1.93 -42.00 -4.95
N GLN A 137 -2.34 -43.00 -4.15
CA GLN A 137 -3.35 -43.98 -4.59
C GLN A 137 -4.75 -43.39 -4.53
N SER A 138 -5.44 -43.29 -5.68
CA SER A 138 -6.83 -42.82 -5.75
C SER A 138 -7.78 -43.88 -5.18
N ARG A 139 -8.78 -43.42 -4.40
CA ARG A 139 -9.84 -44.28 -3.85
C ARG A 139 -11.18 -43.57 -3.88
N ALA A 140 -12.23 -44.35 -4.01
CA ALA A 140 -13.59 -43.87 -3.92
C ALA A 140 -13.89 -43.29 -2.50
N VAL A 141 -14.55 -42.15 -2.46
CA VAL A 141 -14.94 -41.45 -1.22
C VAL A 141 -16.37 -40.93 -1.35
N ALA A 142 -17.00 -40.63 -0.21
CA ALA A 142 -18.29 -39.95 -0.18
C ALA A 142 -18.12 -38.60 0.48
N ILE A 143 -18.71 -37.54 -0.11
CA ILE A 143 -18.75 -36.18 0.44
C ILE A 143 -20.19 -35.72 0.57
N ASP A 144 -20.46 -34.87 1.53
CA ASP A 144 -21.74 -34.16 1.65
C ASP A 144 -21.61 -32.81 0.94
N TYR A 145 -22.45 -32.54 -0.05
CA TYR A 145 -22.48 -31.35 -0.89
C TYR A 145 -23.78 -30.59 -0.71
N LYS A 146 -23.72 -29.28 -0.49
CA LYS A 146 -24.86 -28.41 -0.31
C LYS A 146 -25.19 -27.66 -1.60
N SER A 147 -26.40 -27.84 -2.12
CA SER A 147 -26.96 -27.13 -3.26
C SER A 147 -28.03 -26.14 -2.75
N THR A 148 -27.85 -24.85 -3.03
CA THR A 148 -28.76 -23.79 -2.56
C THR A 148 -29.63 -23.28 -3.70
N PHE A 149 -30.94 -23.31 -3.54
CA PHE A 149 -31.92 -22.70 -4.44
C PHE A 149 -32.36 -21.35 -3.87
N ALA A 150 -31.97 -20.25 -4.53
CA ALA A 150 -32.35 -18.89 -4.18
C ALA A 150 -33.25 -18.29 -5.28
N LEU A 151 -34.31 -17.58 -4.88
CA LEU A 151 -35.13 -16.83 -5.81
C LEU A 151 -34.36 -15.60 -6.29
N GLN A 152 -34.08 -15.48 -7.59
CA GLN A 152 -33.62 -14.23 -8.17
C GLN A 152 -34.81 -13.29 -8.30
N GLU A 153 -34.82 -12.20 -7.53
CA GLU A 153 -35.73 -11.09 -7.76
C GLU A 153 -35.36 -10.40 -9.10
N VAL A 154 -36.21 -10.60 -10.11
CA VAL A 154 -36.28 -9.70 -11.26
C VAL A 154 -36.95 -8.43 -10.73
N VAL A 155 -36.17 -7.37 -10.52
CA VAL A 155 -36.70 -6.06 -10.16
C VAL A 155 -37.42 -5.51 -11.40
N GLU A 156 -38.69 -5.82 -11.55
CA GLU A 156 -39.61 -5.02 -12.32
C GLU A 156 -40.10 -3.91 -11.36
N GLU A 157 -39.78 -2.67 -11.73
CA GLU A 157 -40.12 -1.48 -10.95
C GLU A 157 -41.64 -1.28 -10.94
N VAL A 158 -42.32 -1.86 -9.96
CA VAL A 158 -43.69 -1.54 -9.62
C VAL A 158 -43.65 -0.84 -8.26
N ALA A 159 -44.01 0.43 -8.26
CA ALA A 159 -44.26 1.20 -7.08
C ALA A 159 -45.17 0.40 -6.11
N ILE A 160 -44.61 -0.09 -5.02
CA ILE A 160 -45.34 -0.65 -3.92
C ILE A 160 -45.34 0.39 -2.81
N GLU A 161 -46.50 0.99 -2.64
CA GLU A 161 -46.88 1.63 -1.37
C GLU A 161 -46.62 0.71 -0.18
N ASP A 162 -46.15 1.29 0.90
CA ASP A 162 -45.91 0.69 2.21
C ASP A 162 -46.83 -0.50 2.53
N ALA A 163 -46.31 -1.71 2.35
CA ALA A 163 -46.86 -2.88 2.96
C ALA A 163 -45.86 -3.36 4.03
N ALA A 164 -45.91 -2.71 5.18
CA ALA A 164 -45.43 -3.30 6.41
C ALA A 164 -46.03 -4.71 6.55
N VAL A 165 -45.17 -5.74 6.50
CA VAL A 165 -45.55 -7.10 6.89
C VAL A 165 -45.82 -7.07 8.39
N THR A 166 -47.05 -6.74 8.70
CA THR A 166 -47.62 -6.85 10.02
C THR A 166 -48.01 -8.30 10.23
N GLN A 167 -47.14 -9.11 10.80
CA GLN A 167 -47.63 -10.25 11.56
C GLN A 167 -48.42 -9.67 12.75
N ARG A 168 -49.71 -9.70 12.62
CA ARG A 168 -50.67 -9.37 13.70
C ARG A 168 -50.67 -10.55 14.68
N GLU A 169 -49.69 -10.62 15.55
CA GLU A 169 -49.84 -11.31 16.84
C GLU A 169 -50.10 -10.25 17.89
N GLY A 170 -51.31 -10.37 18.48
CA GLY A 170 -51.76 -9.45 19.50
C GLY A 170 -51.01 -9.65 20.81
N GLY A 171 -49.99 -8.83 21.04
CA GLY A 171 -49.25 -8.74 22.30
C GLY A 171 -48.64 -7.37 22.48
N VAL A 172 -48.41 -6.96 23.74
CA VAL A 172 -47.67 -5.74 24.08
C VAL A 172 -46.20 -5.94 23.68
N LEU A 173 -45.59 -4.94 23.05
CA LEU A 173 -44.16 -4.92 22.79
C LEU A 173 -43.41 -4.91 24.14
N ASN A 174 -42.72 -6.00 24.47
CA ASN A 174 -42.04 -6.16 25.73
C ASN A 174 -40.55 -6.58 25.62
N PHE A 175 -40.04 -6.83 24.41
CA PHE A 175 -38.63 -7.07 24.18
C PHE A 175 -38.12 -6.33 22.95
N GLU A 176 -37.09 -5.56 23.11
CA GLU A 176 -36.42 -4.89 22.01
C GLU A 176 -34.88 -4.79 22.26
N GLY A 177 -34.10 -4.67 21.21
CA GLY A 177 -32.66 -4.51 21.34
C GLY A 177 -31.94 -4.17 20.05
N VAL A 178 -30.65 -4.08 20.17
CA VAL A 178 -29.73 -3.81 19.06
C VAL A 178 -28.60 -4.83 19.10
N VAL A 179 -28.32 -5.44 17.96
CA VAL A 179 -27.19 -6.34 17.78
C VAL A 179 -26.09 -5.59 17.01
N ARG A 180 -24.88 -5.61 17.55
CA ARG A 180 -23.71 -4.88 17.01
C ARG A 180 -22.49 -5.77 16.90
N GLU A 181 -21.56 -5.41 16.05
CA GLU A 181 -20.25 -6.04 16.01
C GLU A 181 -19.41 -5.60 17.20
N ALA A 182 -18.76 -6.55 17.87
CA ALA A 182 -17.82 -6.27 18.92
C ALA A 182 -16.57 -5.57 18.35
N GLY A 183 -16.13 -4.50 18.99
CA GLY A 183 -14.99 -3.70 18.59
C GLY A 183 -15.33 -2.51 17.70
N THR A 184 -16.09 -2.70 16.62
CA THR A 184 -16.46 -1.62 15.66
C THR A 184 -17.76 -0.93 16.03
N LYS A 185 -18.65 -1.59 16.77
CA LYS A 185 -20.02 -1.17 17.11
C LYS A 185 -20.96 -1.01 15.89
N ASP A 186 -20.55 -1.53 14.72
CA ASP A 186 -21.41 -1.51 13.55
C ASP A 186 -22.68 -2.31 13.81
N PRO A 187 -23.84 -1.82 13.38
CA PRO A 187 -25.09 -2.57 13.48
C PRO A 187 -25.00 -3.81 12.58
N LEU A 188 -25.43 -4.95 13.13
CA LEU A 188 -25.49 -6.22 12.40
C LEU A 188 -26.89 -6.44 11.86
N VAL A 189 -26.99 -6.46 10.53
CA VAL A 189 -28.23 -6.71 9.77
C VAL A 189 -28.46 -8.19 9.64
N ASP A 190 -29.75 -8.64 9.63
CA ASP A 190 -30.14 -10.04 9.48
C ASP A 190 -29.58 -10.97 10.57
N ALA A 191 -29.20 -10.43 11.73
CA ALA A 191 -28.85 -11.26 12.86
C ALA A 191 -30.14 -11.92 13.41
N GLU A 192 -30.11 -13.24 13.54
CA GLU A 192 -31.22 -14.03 14.06
C GLU A 192 -31.23 -13.94 15.58
N VAL A 193 -32.37 -13.55 16.15
CA VAL A 193 -32.64 -13.49 17.60
C VAL A 193 -33.74 -14.48 17.92
N VAL A 194 -33.42 -15.52 18.71
CA VAL A 194 -34.35 -16.57 19.10
C VAL A 194 -34.55 -16.55 20.60
N VAL A 195 -35.80 -16.38 21.05
CA VAL A 195 -36.22 -16.50 22.45
C VAL A 195 -36.78 -17.89 22.68
N GLU A 196 -36.15 -18.67 23.55
CA GLU A 196 -36.56 -20.01 23.93
C GLU A 196 -37.59 -19.94 25.09
N ILE A 197 -38.86 -20.20 24.79
CA ILE A 197 -39.92 -20.17 25.76
C ILE A 197 -40.26 -21.61 26.16
N ARG A 198 -40.00 -22.00 27.41
CA ARG A 198 -40.31 -23.35 27.89
C ARG A 198 -41.81 -23.58 28.00
N LYS A 199 -42.32 -24.63 27.35
CA LYS A 199 -43.71 -25.04 27.39
C LYS A 199 -44.05 -25.62 28.77
N ALA A 200 -45.13 -25.16 29.39
CA ALA A 200 -45.58 -25.65 30.69
C ALA A 200 -46.08 -27.11 30.58
N GLY A 201 -45.62 -27.98 31.52
CA GLY A 201 -46.10 -29.36 31.63
C GLY A 201 -45.38 -30.39 30.74
N VAL A 202 -44.35 -30.01 30.04
CA VAL A 202 -43.52 -30.95 29.26
C VAL A 202 -42.40 -31.53 30.13
N PRO A 203 -42.28 -32.89 30.20
CA PRO A 203 -41.26 -33.55 31.01
C PRO A 203 -39.80 -33.19 30.59
N ASP A 204 -38.87 -33.29 31.52
CA ASP A 204 -37.44 -32.93 31.24
C ASP A 204 -36.74 -33.91 30.32
N ASP A 205 -37.28 -35.10 30.13
CA ASP A 205 -36.76 -36.14 29.23
C ASP A 205 -37.38 -36.10 27.80
N ALA A 206 -38.33 -35.20 27.52
CA ALA A 206 -38.87 -35.00 26.17
C ALA A 206 -37.83 -34.49 25.19
N PRO A 207 -37.97 -34.69 23.86
CA PRO A 207 -37.12 -34.10 22.85
C PRO A 207 -37.05 -32.57 22.98
N ILE A 208 -35.89 -31.96 22.64
CA ILE A 208 -35.66 -30.49 22.76
C ILE A 208 -36.73 -29.70 21.97
N GLU A 209 -37.11 -30.18 20.79
CA GLU A 209 -38.10 -29.56 19.89
C GLU A 209 -39.49 -29.47 20.51
N ASP A 210 -39.84 -30.40 21.40
CA ASP A 210 -41.12 -30.40 22.07
C ASP A 210 -41.14 -29.56 23.36
N LYS A 211 -39.96 -29.24 23.91
CA LYS A 211 -39.82 -28.51 25.21
C LYS A 211 -40.00 -27.02 25.08
N TYR A 212 -39.66 -26.45 23.94
CA TYR A 212 -39.59 -24.99 23.77
C TYR A 212 -40.54 -24.53 22.66
N ASP A 213 -41.11 -23.35 22.83
CA ASP A 213 -41.77 -22.56 21.80
C ASP A 213 -40.85 -21.39 21.45
N ASN A 214 -40.21 -21.47 20.31
CA ASN A 214 -39.20 -20.51 19.90
C ASN A 214 -39.82 -19.31 19.19
N ARG A 215 -39.50 -18.09 19.65
CA ARG A 215 -39.87 -16.85 18.97
C ARG A 215 -38.63 -16.29 18.28
N THR A 216 -38.66 -16.18 16.94
CA THR A 216 -37.55 -15.73 16.13
C THR A 216 -37.87 -14.37 15.49
N VAL A 217 -36.87 -13.47 15.48
CA VAL A 217 -36.88 -12.21 14.74
C VAL A 217 -35.50 -11.96 14.17
N TYR A 218 -35.42 -11.22 13.05
CA TYR A 218 -34.19 -10.77 12.44
C TYR A 218 -34.00 -9.28 12.66
N THR A 219 -32.73 -8.86 12.77
CA THR A 219 -32.40 -7.44 12.92
C THR A 219 -32.56 -6.66 11.61
N ASP A 220 -32.99 -5.41 11.72
CA ASP A 220 -33.10 -4.46 10.61
C ASP A 220 -31.75 -3.83 10.20
N ASP A 221 -31.78 -2.89 9.25
CA ASP A 221 -30.59 -2.18 8.74
C ASP A 221 -29.83 -1.39 9.82
N GLU A 222 -30.46 -1.05 10.91
CA GLU A 222 -29.86 -0.41 12.09
C GLU A 222 -29.46 -1.43 13.17
N GLY A 223 -29.56 -2.73 12.86
CA GLY A 223 -29.28 -3.82 13.81
C GLY A 223 -30.32 -3.98 14.91
N ARG A 224 -31.47 -3.38 14.77
CA ARG A 224 -32.53 -3.39 15.79
C ARG A 224 -33.46 -4.56 15.58
N PHE A 225 -34.00 -5.06 16.68
CA PHE A 225 -35.07 -6.05 16.69
C PHE A 225 -36.11 -5.71 17.71
N SER A 226 -37.33 -6.24 17.53
CA SER A 226 -38.40 -6.10 18.49
C SER A 226 -39.31 -7.31 18.46
N LEU A 227 -39.67 -7.82 19.66
CA LEU A 227 -40.58 -8.94 19.84
C LEU A 227 -41.73 -8.55 20.79
N ARG A 228 -42.92 -9.12 20.54
CA ARG A 228 -44.11 -8.85 21.29
C ARG A 228 -44.63 -10.12 21.97
N GLY A 229 -45.19 -9.94 23.16
CA GLY A 229 -45.91 -11.02 23.85
C GLY A 229 -45.03 -12.15 24.32
N ILE A 230 -43.78 -11.85 24.71
CA ILE A 230 -42.94 -12.81 25.44
C ILE A 230 -43.54 -13.04 26.82
N PRO A 231 -43.81 -14.28 27.24
CA PRO A 231 -44.38 -14.57 28.55
C PRO A 231 -43.45 -14.11 29.69
N ASP A 232 -44.09 -13.78 30.84
CA ASP A 232 -43.33 -13.47 32.05
C ASP A 232 -42.49 -14.67 32.49
N GLY A 233 -41.28 -14.41 32.95
CA GLY A 233 -40.34 -15.44 33.36
C GLY A 233 -38.93 -15.16 32.92
N GLU A 234 -38.05 -16.09 33.22
CA GLU A 234 -36.65 -16.09 32.74
C GLU A 234 -36.55 -16.93 31.47
N HIS A 235 -36.11 -16.33 30.37
CA HIS A 235 -35.99 -16.98 29.09
C HIS A 235 -34.55 -16.84 28.53
N ARG A 236 -34.08 -17.91 27.92
CA ARG A 236 -32.79 -17.90 27.21
C ARG A 236 -32.97 -17.34 25.82
N ILE A 237 -32.05 -16.46 25.43
CA ILE A 237 -32.05 -15.82 24.13
C ILE A 237 -30.73 -16.13 23.42
N SER A 238 -30.82 -16.58 22.17
CA SER A 238 -29.66 -16.77 21.33
C SER A 238 -29.62 -15.72 20.22
N TYR A 239 -28.41 -15.23 19.93
CA TYR A 239 -28.13 -14.26 18.88
C TYR A 239 -27.12 -14.88 17.94
N THR A 240 -27.53 -15.08 16.69
CA THR A 240 -26.73 -15.77 15.69
C THR A 240 -26.66 -14.96 14.39
N LEU A 241 -25.49 -14.91 13.80
CA LEU A 241 -25.26 -14.35 12.48
C LEU A 241 -24.11 -15.13 11.80
N SER A 242 -24.21 -15.33 10.50
CA SER A 242 -23.12 -15.96 9.74
C SER A 242 -21.82 -15.17 9.94
N ASN A 243 -20.72 -15.87 10.19
CA ASN A 243 -19.38 -15.32 10.45
C ASN A 243 -19.17 -14.66 11.83
N TYR A 244 -20.11 -14.82 12.73
CA TYR A 244 -20.02 -14.36 14.12
C TYR A 244 -20.09 -15.53 15.09
N GLU A 245 -19.48 -15.37 16.27
CA GLU A 245 -19.68 -16.31 17.37
C GLU A 245 -21.08 -16.15 17.94
N PRO A 246 -21.85 -17.24 18.15
CA PRO A 246 -23.17 -17.14 18.78
C PRO A 246 -23.04 -16.55 20.18
N SER A 247 -23.91 -15.61 20.51
CA SER A 247 -24.03 -15.06 21.87
C SER A 247 -25.34 -15.52 22.51
N PHE A 248 -25.32 -15.68 23.83
CA PHE A 248 -26.49 -16.09 24.59
C PHE A 248 -26.66 -15.15 25.78
N SER A 249 -27.91 -14.80 26.10
CA SER A 249 -28.28 -14.12 27.34
C SER A 249 -29.49 -14.79 28.00
N ASP A 250 -29.55 -14.73 29.29
CA ASP A 250 -30.75 -15.14 30.06
C ASP A 250 -31.43 -13.87 30.60
N GLU A 251 -32.62 -13.55 30.08
CA GLU A 251 -33.33 -12.31 30.38
C GLU A 251 -34.60 -12.60 31.15
N LYS A 252 -34.87 -11.75 32.15
CA LYS A 252 -36.06 -11.85 32.97
C LYS A 252 -37.13 -10.86 32.51
N PHE A 253 -38.26 -11.38 32.07
CA PHE A 253 -39.43 -10.60 31.66
C PHE A 253 -40.42 -10.43 32.82
N THR A 254 -40.79 -9.18 33.13
CA THR A 254 -41.68 -8.78 34.18
C THR A 254 -42.97 -8.18 33.60
N PRO A 255 -44.15 -8.43 34.19
CA PRO A 255 -45.41 -7.90 33.68
C PRO A 255 -45.41 -6.38 33.57
N GLY A 256 -45.67 -5.85 32.37
CA GLY A 256 -45.77 -4.41 32.13
C GLY A 256 -44.44 -3.67 31.94
N GLU A 257 -43.31 -4.34 32.03
CA GLU A 257 -42.00 -3.77 31.74
C GLU A 257 -41.54 -4.15 30.33
N ARG A 258 -40.68 -3.29 29.72
CA ARG A 258 -40.04 -3.52 28.44
C ARG A 258 -38.58 -3.82 28.69
N THR A 259 -38.14 -5.01 28.31
CA THR A 259 -36.71 -5.41 28.36
C THR A 259 -35.99 -4.85 27.17
N GLN A 260 -34.88 -4.16 27.40
CA GLN A 260 -34.01 -3.59 26.35
C GLN A 260 -32.61 -4.14 26.50
N VAL A 261 -31.99 -4.62 25.37
CA VAL A 261 -30.66 -5.20 25.37
C VAL A 261 -29.79 -4.62 24.26
N ILE A 262 -28.50 -4.56 24.51
CA ILE A 262 -27.48 -4.29 23.48
C ILE A 262 -26.53 -5.48 23.47
N ILE A 263 -26.46 -6.18 22.35
CA ILE A 263 -25.67 -7.39 22.19
C ILE A 263 -24.52 -7.10 21.24
N TYR A 264 -23.34 -7.58 21.61
CA TYR A 264 -22.14 -7.50 20.77
C TYR A 264 -21.74 -8.91 20.34
N LEU A 265 -21.84 -9.19 19.03
CA LEU A 265 -21.34 -10.44 18.46
C LEU A 265 -19.87 -10.30 18.07
N GLN A 266 -19.07 -11.24 18.48
CA GLN A 266 -17.66 -11.29 18.07
C GLN A 266 -17.55 -11.89 16.66
N PRO A 267 -16.86 -11.24 15.73
CA PRO A 267 -16.57 -11.86 14.45
C PRO A 267 -15.74 -13.12 14.67
N ARG A 268 -16.16 -14.25 14.10
CA ARG A 268 -15.36 -15.47 14.14
C ARG A 268 -14.03 -15.17 13.46
N GLN A 269 -12.93 -15.43 14.15
CA GLN A 269 -11.64 -15.52 13.49
C GLN A 269 -11.73 -16.67 12.50
N THR A 270 -11.89 -16.34 11.24
CA THR A 270 -12.08 -17.18 10.05
C THR A 270 -12.19 -18.70 10.29
N SER A 271 -13.40 -19.21 10.12
CA SER A 271 -13.61 -20.67 10.08
C SER A 271 -12.92 -21.26 8.86
N LYS A 272 -12.44 -22.50 8.99
CA LYS A 272 -11.63 -23.23 7.99
C LYS A 272 -12.25 -23.43 6.62
N PHE A 273 -13.45 -22.94 6.32
CA PHE A 273 -14.23 -23.27 5.11
C PHE A 273 -14.97 -22.10 4.46
N GLU A 274 -14.67 -20.86 4.77
CA GLU A 274 -15.17 -19.75 3.97
C GLU A 274 -14.28 -19.53 2.75
N MET A 275 -14.73 -20.03 1.62
CA MET A 275 -14.31 -19.55 0.33
C MET A 275 -14.93 -18.14 0.14
N VAL A 276 -14.27 -17.12 0.66
CA VAL A 276 -14.50 -15.77 0.17
C VAL A 276 -14.03 -15.81 -1.27
N VAL A 277 -14.95 -15.93 -2.22
CA VAL A 277 -14.69 -15.67 -3.63
C VAL A 277 -14.37 -14.20 -3.72
N ARG A 278 -13.15 -13.82 -3.36
CA ARG A 278 -12.58 -12.55 -3.73
C ARG A 278 -12.44 -12.59 -5.23
N ARG A 279 -13.44 -12.03 -5.91
CA ARG A 279 -13.30 -11.71 -7.33
C ARG A 279 -11.98 -10.97 -7.42
N ARG A 280 -10.95 -11.56 -8.05
CA ARG A 280 -9.70 -10.89 -8.34
C ARG A 280 -10.07 -9.53 -8.89
N ARG A 281 -9.72 -8.45 -8.19
CA ARG A 281 -9.85 -7.11 -8.75
C ARG A 281 -9.05 -7.16 -10.03
N ALA A 282 -9.71 -7.09 -11.18
CA ALA A 282 -9.01 -7.10 -12.46
C ALA A 282 -8.01 -5.95 -12.40
N GLN A 283 -6.71 -6.27 -12.39
CA GLN A 283 -5.68 -5.27 -12.52
C GLN A 283 -5.91 -4.57 -13.86
N LYS A 284 -6.33 -3.30 -13.81
CA LYS A 284 -6.75 -2.59 -15.00
C LYS A 284 -5.57 -2.17 -15.86
N ASP A 285 -4.38 -1.98 -15.28
CA ASP A 285 -3.21 -1.45 -15.94
C ASP A 285 -2.04 -2.43 -15.94
N VAL A 286 -1.18 -2.34 -16.94
CA VAL A 286 -0.12 -3.32 -17.24
C VAL A 286 0.94 -3.40 -16.16
N ALA A 287 1.39 -2.27 -15.64
CA ALA A 287 2.46 -2.20 -14.64
C ALA A 287 1.97 -1.83 -13.24
N LYS A 288 0.66 -1.69 -13.04
CA LYS A 288 0.09 -1.28 -11.75
C LYS A 288 0.22 -2.38 -10.71
N VAL A 289 0.84 -2.07 -9.58
CA VAL A 289 0.78 -2.86 -8.36
C VAL A 289 -0.17 -2.17 -7.39
N SER A 290 -1.25 -2.84 -7.00
CA SER A 290 -2.20 -2.34 -6.00
C SER A 290 -2.06 -3.12 -4.71
N LEU A 291 -2.07 -2.39 -3.60
CA LEU A 291 -2.09 -2.93 -2.24
C LEU A 291 -3.35 -2.49 -1.53
N SER A 292 -4.12 -3.44 -1.01
CA SER A 292 -5.29 -3.14 -0.21
C SER A 292 -4.90 -2.79 1.23
N ARG A 293 -5.79 -2.06 1.93
CA ARG A 293 -5.60 -1.67 3.33
C ARG A 293 -5.25 -2.86 4.25
N ASP A 294 -5.91 -4.02 4.07
CA ASP A 294 -5.70 -5.19 4.91
C ASP A 294 -4.32 -5.84 4.71
N GLU A 295 -3.82 -5.79 3.49
CA GLU A 295 -2.48 -6.28 3.15
C GLU A 295 -1.40 -5.39 3.76
N VAL A 296 -1.67 -4.12 3.79
CA VAL A 296 -0.73 -3.07 4.15
C VAL A 296 -0.52 -2.97 5.67
N LYS A 297 -1.59 -3.03 6.47
CA LYS A 297 -1.51 -2.93 7.94
C LYS A 297 -0.69 -4.03 8.61
N ARG A 298 -0.29 -5.06 7.88
CA ARG A 298 0.31 -6.28 8.42
C ARG A 298 1.79 -6.44 8.12
N VAL A 299 2.41 -5.54 7.36
CA VAL A 299 3.81 -5.71 6.92
C VAL A 299 4.79 -5.29 8.01
N PRO A 300 5.74 -6.15 8.41
CA PRO A 300 6.78 -5.81 9.39
C PRO A 300 7.70 -4.68 8.92
N GLY A 301 8.24 -3.91 9.85
CA GLY A 301 9.13 -2.80 9.57
C GLY A 301 8.46 -1.61 8.88
N SER A 302 7.11 -1.61 8.80
CA SER A 302 6.33 -0.46 8.32
C SER A 302 5.84 0.43 9.46
N PHE A 303 6.07 0.08 10.72
CA PHE A 303 5.52 0.75 11.92
C PHE A 303 3.99 0.88 11.91
N GLY A 304 3.30 0.02 11.17
CA GLY A 304 1.86 0.12 10.96
C GLY A 304 1.45 1.11 9.86
N ASP A 305 2.43 1.78 9.25
CA ASP A 305 2.19 2.72 8.15
C ASP A 305 1.96 1.98 6.83
N PRO A 306 0.79 2.18 6.22
CA PRO A 306 0.42 1.46 5.01
C PRO A 306 1.24 1.84 3.79
N ILE A 307 1.69 3.06 3.69
CA ILE A 307 2.36 3.55 2.47
C ILE A 307 3.81 3.07 2.44
N ARG A 308 4.46 2.90 3.59
CA ARG A 308 5.81 2.30 3.65
C ARG A 308 5.91 0.91 3.04
N VAL A 309 4.79 0.21 2.93
CA VAL A 309 4.77 -1.09 2.27
C VAL A 309 5.15 -1.00 0.80
N ILE A 310 4.91 0.13 0.13
CA ILE A 310 5.34 0.36 -1.26
C ILE A 310 6.84 0.16 -1.44
N GLU A 311 7.65 0.59 -0.47
CA GLU A 311 9.12 0.44 -0.53
C GLU A 311 9.58 -1.03 -0.64
N ASN A 312 8.69 -1.98 -0.36
CA ASN A 312 8.96 -3.40 -0.45
C ASN A 312 8.53 -4.03 -1.78
N LEU A 313 8.03 -3.20 -2.73
CA LEU A 313 7.65 -3.63 -4.07
C LEU A 313 8.85 -3.60 -5.03
N PRO A 314 8.82 -4.39 -6.11
CA PRO A 314 9.89 -4.35 -7.10
C PRO A 314 9.91 -2.99 -7.83
N GLY A 315 11.09 -2.57 -8.28
CA GLY A 315 11.30 -1.30 -8.98
C GLY A 315 11.57 -0.10 -8.08
N LEU A 316 11.49 -0.25 -6.74
CA LEU A 316 11.78 0.82 -5.79
C LEU A 316 13.12 0.60 -5.08
N ALA A 317 14.01 1.55 -5.28
CA ALA A 317 15.28 1.62 -4.59
C ALA A 317 15.16 2.42 -3.29
N ARG A 318 16.12 2.21 -2.39
CA ARG A 318 16.17 2.87 -1.10
C ARG A 318 16.91 4.21 -1.21
N ALA A 319 16.33 5.28 -0.70
CA ALA A 319 17.04 6.52 -0.50
C ALA A 319 17.97 6.40 0.74
N PRO A 320 19.23 6.86 0.68
CA PRO A 320 20.10 6.98 1.84
C PRO A 320 19.49 7.90 2.90
N PHE A 321 19.90 7.75 4.15
CA PHE A 321 19.44 8.55 5.30
C PHE A 321 17.92 8.48 5.51
N ALA A 322 17.27 7.44 5.01
CA ALA A 322 15.82 7.31 5.02
C ALA A 322 15.11 8.58 4.50
N GLY A 323 15.64 9.18 3.42
CA GLY A 323 15.25 10.50 2.92
C GLY A 323 13.80 10.66 2.46
N GLY A 324 12.97 9.63 2.60
CA GLY A 324 11.54 9.67 2.24
C GLY A 324 11.28 9.79 0.74
N ALA A 325 12.32 9.86 -0.08
CA ALA A 325 12.21 9.99 -1.52
C ALA A 325 12.06 8.62 -2.20
N LEU A 326 11.21 8.54 -3.21
CA LEU A 326 10.99 7.33 -4.00
C LEU A 326 11.94 7.30 -5.20
N ILE A 327 12.89 6.39 -5.19
CA ILE A 327 13.79 6.14 -6.32
C ILE A 327 13.19 5.02 -7.18
N VAL A 328 12.53 5.38 -8.27
CA VAL A 328 11.89 4.41 -9.16
C VAL A 328 12.83 4.02 -10.27
N ARG A 329 13.21 2.74 -10.37
CA ARG A 329 14.08 2.19 -11.43
C ARG A 329 15.38 2.98 -11.60
N GLY A 330 15.98 3.46 -10.50
CA GLY A 330 17.23 4.23 -10.50
C GLY A 330 17.14 5.63 -11.13
N ALA A 331 15.94 6.18 -11.31
CA ALA A 331 15.74 7.55 -11.74
C ALA A 331 15.92 8.52 -10.58
N ASN A 332 16.08 9.81 -10.89
CA ASN A 332 16.02 10.85 -9.86
C ASN A 332 14.63 10.82 -9.18
N PRO A 333 14.53 10.94 -7.85
CA PRO A 333 13.25 11.05 -7.16
C PRO A 333 12.31 12.11 -7.75
N ALA A 334 12.83 13.26 -8.18
CA ALA A 334 12.07 14.32 -8.82
C ALA A 334 11.41 13.92 -10.15
N ASP A 335 11.87 12.83 -10.79
CA ASP A 335 11.28 12.29 -12.02
C ASP A 335 9.98 11.53 -11.79
N SER A 336 9.58 11.29 -10.53
CA SER A 336 8.40 10.52 -10.14
C SER A 336 7.30 11.42 -9.60
N GLY A 337 6.06 11.15 -9.99
CA GLY A 337 4.89 11.86 -9.46
C GLY A 337 4.30 11.18 -8.23
N THR A 338 4.06 11.94 -7.18
CA THR A 338 3.39 11.47 -5.96
C THR A 338 2.07 12.21 -5.80
N TYR A 339 0.99 11.46 -5.72
CA TYR A 339 -0.36 12.02 -5.67
C TYR A 339 -1.15 11.51 -4.47
N PHE A 340 -1.97 12.39 -3.89
CA PHE A 340 -2.99 12.04 -2.93
C PHE A 340 -4.35 12.53 -3.45
N ASP A 341 -5.28 11.61 -3.68
CA ASP A 341 -6.54 11.88 -4.40
C ASP A 341 -6.31 12.63 -5.72
N GLY A 342 -5.30 12.24 -6.49
CA GLY A 342 -4.95 12.84 -7.78
C GLY A 342 -4.32 14.24 -7.71
N VAL A 343 -4.05 14.80 -6.53
CA VAL A 343 -3.34 16.07 -6.34
C VAL A 343 -1.91 15.81 -5.92
N GLU A 344 -0.98 16.46 -6.56
CA GLU A 344 0.44 16.29 -6.29
C GLU A 344 0.83 16.79 -4.89
N ILE A 345 1.64 15.97 -4.19
CA ILE A 345 2.23 16.28 -2.89
C ILE A 345 3.76 16.20 -2.97
N PRO A 346 4.47 17.10 -2.27
CA PRO A 346 5.94 17.14 -2.35
C PRO A 346 6.64 16.00 -1.62
N LEU A 347 6.00 15.43 -0.61
CA LEU A 347 6.51 14.35 0.21
C LEU A 347 5.44 13.29 0.41
N LEU A 348 5.82 12.02 0.24
CA LEU A 348 4.99 10.87 0.61
C LEU A 348 5.30 10.39 2.03
N TYR A 349 6.56 10.52 2.44
CA TYR A 349 7.06 10.15 3.76
C TYR A 349 7.65 11.35 4.45
N HIS A 350 7.49 11.38 5.77
CA HIS A 350 8.22 12.31 6.62
C HIS A 350 9.72 12.09 6.56
N PHE A 351 10.50 13.11 6.82
CA PHE A 351 11.95 13.00 6.91
C PHE A 351 12.36 11.89 7.88
N GLY A 352 13.38 11.14 7.50
CA GLY A 352 13.73 9.89 8.18
C GLY A 352 13.01 8.67 7.65
N GLY A 353 12.02 8.81 6.77
CA GLY A 353 11.28 7.71 6.13
C GLY A 353 10.59 6.77 7.12
N LEU A 354 10.28 7.24 8.33
CA LEU A 354 9.72 6.42 9.40
C LEU A 354 8.22 6.19 9.22
N THR A 355 7.49 7.24 8.84
CA THR A 355 6.05 7.20 8.59
C THR A 355 5.68 8.03 7.37
N SER A 356 4.51 7.80 6.78
CA SER A 356 4.00 8.58 5.64
C SER A 356 3.14 9.76 6.10
N VAL A 357 2.94 10.72 5.21
CA VAL A 357 2.07 11.89 5.47
C VAL A 357 0.57 11.56 5.41
N VAL A 358 0.20 10.31 5.14
CA VAL A 358 -1.19 9.87 5.00
C VAL A 358 -1.57 8.92 6.13
N ASN A 359 -2.62 9.27 6.86
CA ASN A 359 -3.17 8.39 7.89
C ASN A 359 -3.82 7.15 7.26
N ALA A 360 -3.51 5.97 7.81
CA ALA A 360 -4.00 4.67 7.35
C ALA A 360 -5.54 4.57 7.28
N GLU A 361 -6.25 5.32 8.14
CA GLU A 361 -7.70 5.29 8.22
C GLU A 361 -8.38 6.05 7.07
N PHE A 362 -7.68 6.95 6.40
CA PHE A 362 -8.16 7.58 5.17
C PHE A 362 -7.89 6.75 3.91
N LEU A 363 -7.04 5.74 3.98
CA LEU A 363 -6.61 4.98 2.82
C LEU A 363 -7.71 4.06 2.27
N GLU A 364 -7.95 4.12 0.95
CA GLU A 364 -8.72 3.14 0.16
C GLU A 364 -7.79 2.20 -0.60
N ASP A 365 -6.91 2.75 -1.42
CA ASP A 365 -6.03 2.01 -2.32
C ASP A 365 -4.73 2.79 -2.56
N ILE A 366 -3.66 2.08 -2.77
CA ILE A 366 -2.40 2.62 -3.22
C ILE A 366 -2.10 2.03 -4.58
N ALA A 367 -1.96 2.88 -5.58
CA ALA A 367 -1.60 2.52 -6.94
C ALA A 367 -0.15 2.92 -7.19
N PHE A 368 0.74 1.95 -7.33
CA PHE A 368 2.11 2.16 -7.74
C PHE A 368 2.32 1.74 -9.19
N TYR A 369 2.83 2.66 -9.99
CA TYR A 369 3.21 2.45 -11.40
C TYR A 369 4.70 2.71 -11.52
N PRO A 370 5.55 1.71 -11.59
CA PRO A 370 6.98 1.92 -11.84
C PRO A 370 7.28 2.40 -13.28
N GLY A 371 6.26 2.50 -14.11
CA GLY A 371 6.28 3.00 -15.48
C GLY A 371 5.04 2.56 -16.24
N GLY A 372 4.90 2.96 -17.51
CA GLY A 372 3.78 2.53 -18.36
C GLY A 372 2.40 3.00 -17.88
N PHE A 373 2.32 4.13 -17.18
CA PHE A 373 1.07 4.68 -16.67
C PHE A 373 0.22 5.36 -17.78
N GLY A 374 -1.11 5.37 -17.57
CA GLY A 374 -2.10 5.90 -18.52
C GLY A 374 -2.01 7.41 -18.78
N ALA A 375 -2.80 7.90 -19.74
CA ALA A 375 -2.79 9.30 -20.16
C ALA A 375 -3.38 10.27 -19.10
N TYR A 376 -4.07 9.74 -18.09
CA TYR A 376 -4.56 10.49 -16.94
C TYR A 376 -3.43 11.20 -16.17
N TYR A 377 -2.25 10.55 -16.02
CA TYR A 377 -1.10 11.13 -15.36
C TYR A 377 -0.17 11.83 -16.35
N GLY A 378 0.41 12.94 -15.96
CA GLY A 378 1.40 13.70 -16.71
C GLY A 378 2.53 14.17 -15.82
N ARG A 379 3.46 14.96 -16.36
CA ARG A 379 4.51 15.67 -15.63
C ARG A 379 5.42 14.78 -14.79
N ALA A 380 5.65 13.55 -15.25
CA ALA A 380 6.58 12.60 -14.63
C ALA A 380 7.22 11.74 -15.73
N THR A 381 8.52 11.43 -15.60
CA THR A 381 9.28 10.62 -16.55
C THR A 381 9.69 9.25 -16.01
N ALA A 382 9.56 9.00 -14.70
CA ALA A 382 9.89 7.71 -14.07
C ALA A 382 8.63 6.95 -13.68
N GLY A 383 8.11 7.13 -12.48
CA GLY A 383 6.97 6.39 -11.96
C GLY A 383 5.90 7.27 -11.32
N ILE A 384 4.79 6.65 -10.95
CA ILE A 384 3.68 7.30 -10.26
C ILE A 384 3.31 6.51 -9.01
N VAL A 385 3.13 7.22 -7.91
CA VAL A 385 2.42 6.73 -6.73
C VAL A 385 1.17 7.57 -6.54
N ASP A 386 0.01 6.93 -6.61
CA ASP A 386 -1.28 7.58 -6.37
C ASP A 386 -1.98 6.91 -5.20
N VAL A 387 -2.19 7.68 -4.15
CA VAL A 387 -2.88 7.29 -2.93
C VAL A 387 -4.31 7.80 -3.02
N SER A 388 -5.28 6.91 -2.91
CA SER A 388 -6.70 7.27 -2.95
C SER A 388 -7.32 7.22 -1.57
N SER A 389 -8.06 8.27 -1.20
CA SER A 389 -8.82 8.30 0.05
C SER A 389 -10.14 7.55 -0.07
N ARG A 390 -10.50 6.81 1.00
CA ARG A 390 -11.75 6.04 1.04
C ARG A 390 -13.00 6.93 1.07
N LYS A 391 -14.10 6.38 0.58
CA LYS A 391 -15.43 6.95 0.76
C LYS A 391 -15.90 6.73 2.20
N LEU A 392 -16.41 7.80 2.82
CA LEU A 392 -16.83 7.80 4.22
C LEU A 392 -18.29 7.29 4.38
N LYS A 393 -18.56 6.06 3.99
CA LYS A 393 -19.86 5.42 4.21
C LYS A 393 -19.92 4.81 5.61
N LEU A 394 -20.25 5.62 6.61
CA LEU A 394 -20.28 5.22 8.00
C LEU A 394 -21.72 5.13 8.50
N ARG A 395 -22.01 4.10 9.30
CA ARG A 395 -23.31 3.95 10.00
C ARG A 395 -23.26 4.50 11.43
N GLY A 396 -22.07 4.62 12.01
CA GLY A 396 -21.81 5.15 13.36
C GLY A 396 -20.50 5.91 13.44
N CYS A 397 -20.25 6.54 14.59
CA CYS A 397 -18.95 7.18 14.84
C CYS A 397 -17.87 6.12 15.08
N ARG A 398 -16.67 6.38 14.60
CA ARG A 398 -15.48 5.55 14.78
C ARG A 398 -14.32 6.41 15.21
N GLY A 399 -13.46 5.87 16.04
CA GLY A 399 -12.23 6.50 16.46
C GLY A 399 -11.09 5.51 16.52
N TYR A 400 -9.90 6.04 16.32
CA TYR A 400 -8.65 5.31 16.41
C TYR A 400 -7.62 6.22 17.08
N GLY A 401 -6.83 5.67 17.98
CA GLY A 401 -5.70 6.35 18.59
C GLY A 401 -4.50 5.43 18.63
N GLU A 402 -3.34 5.97 18.36
CA GLU A 402 -2.07 5.26 18.43
C GLU A 402 -1.01 6.06 19.17
N LEU A 403 -0.13 5.33 19.80
CA LEU A 403 1.03 5.86 20.50
C LEU A 403 2.16 4.85 20.37
N ASP A 404 3.31 5.28 19.86
CA ASP A 404 4.51 4.47 19.80
C ASP A 404 5.74 5.26 20.24
N LEU A 405 6.96 4.76 20.00
CA LEU A 405 8.20 5.45 20.35
C LEU A 405 8.56 6.62 19.42
N ILE A 406 7.86 6.74 18.28
CA ILE A 406 8.16 7.72 17.23
C ILE A 406 7.18 8.88 17.29
N ASP A 407 5.89 8.55 17.32
CA ASP A 407 4.81 9.53 17.23
C ASP A 407 3.55 9.13 17.99
N ALA A 408 2.60 10.05 18.02
CA ALA A 408 1.25 9.83 18.50
C ALA A 408 0.26 10.39 17.49
N GLY A 409 -0.78 9.61 17.20
CA GLY A 409 -1.79 9.94 16.24
C GLY A 409 -3.20 9.60 16.68
N PHE A 410 -4.18 10.26 16.07
CA PHE A 410 -5.58 9.91 16.22
C PHE A 410 -6.34 10.05 14.91
N PHE A 411 -7.44 9.33 14.82
CA PHE A 411 -8.46 9.46 13.77
C PHE A 411 -9.83 9.43 14.42
N PHE A 412 -10.74 10.25 13.91
CA PHE A 412 -12.14 10.24 14.31
C PHE A 412 -13.02 10.49 13.08
N ALA A 413 -14.10 9.73 12.93
CA ALA A 413 -15.07 9.93 11.86
C ALA A 413 -16.50 9.67 12.37
N CYS A 414 -17.44 10.50 11.94
CA CYS A 414 -18.83 10.42 12.42
C CYS A 414 -19.81 10.92 11.36
N PRO A 415 -20.91 10.17 11.08
CA PRO A 415 -22.01 10.67 10.27
C PRO A 415 -22.89 11.59 11.12
N VAL A 416 -23.21 12.77 10.60
CA VAL A 416 -24.01 13.81 11.27
C VAL A 416 -25.24 14.08 10.43
N LYS A 417 -26.44 13.90 11.02
CA LYS A 417 -27.71 14.32 10.42
C LYS A 417 -28.04 15.74 10.87
N VAL A 418 -28.14 16.66 9.92
CA VAL A 418 -28.47 18.07 10.19
C VAL A 418 -29.86 18.37 9.62
N GLY A 419 -30.88 18.19 10.44
CA GLY A 419 -32.27 18.43 10.07
C GLY A 419 -32.73 17.59 8.87
N ALA A 420 -33.29 18.23 7.84
CA ALA A 420 -33.73 17.57 6.61
C ALA A 420 -32.63 17.43 5.54
N LEU A 421 -31.40 17.86 5.84
CA LEU A 421 -30.28 17.73 4.92
C LEU A 421 -29.80 16.26 4.82
N PRO A 422 -29.20 15.87 3.71
CA PRO A 422 -28.53 14.57 3.59
C PRO A 422 -27.51 14.37 4.71
N THR A 423 -27.25 13.14 5.09
CA THR A 423 -26.20 12.82 6.06
C THR A 423 -24.86 13.34 5.58
N VAL A 424 -24.20 14.13 6.42
CA VAL A 424 -22.86 14.63 6.21
C VAL A 424 -21.90 13.82 7.06
N THR A 425 -20.92 13.17 6.47
CA THR A 425 -19.91 12.46 7.22
C THR A 425 -18.67 13.34 7.35
N PHE A 426 -18.24 13.53 8.58
CA PHE A 426 -17.01 14.24 8.93
C PHE A 426 -15.95 13.22 9.37
N ALA A 427 -14.71 13.40 8.92
CA ALA A 427 -13.56 12.64 9.40
C ALA A 427 -12.36 13.56 9.59
N ALA A 428 -11.59 13.35 10.66
CA ALA A 428 -10.38 14.08 10.96
C ALA A 428 -9.32 13.14 11.53
N ALA A 429 -8.08 13.38 11.15
CA ALA A 429 -6.89 12.76 11.73
C ALA A 429 -5.81 13.81 11.94
N ALA A 430 -4.99 13.60 12.96
CA ALA A 430 -3.75 14.34 13.15
C ALA A 430 -2.71 13.46 13.83
N ARG A 431 -1.45 13.75 13.55
CA ARG A 431 -0.31 13.06 14.12
C ARG A 431 0.83 14.04 14.37
N ARG A 432 1.65 13.76 15.40
CA ARG A 432 2.86 14.49 15.72
C ARG A 432 3.95 13.55 16.22
N SER A 433 5.18 13.75 15.71
CA SER A 433 6.37 13.04 16.21
C SER A 433 6.92 13.68 17.47
N TYR A 434 7.59 12.89 18.28
CA TYR A 434 8.41 13.31 19.43
C TYR A 434 9.73 12.53 19.48
N ILE A 435 10.13 11.95 18.36
CA ILE A 435 11.37 11.19 18.23
C ILE A 435 12.61 12.07 18.48
N ASP A 436 12.53 13.37 18.22
CA ASP A 436 13.55 14.37 18.52
C ASP A 436 13.96 14.37 20.01
N ALA A 437 13.03 14.11 20.90
CA ALA A 437 13.30 14.01 22.35
C ALA A 437 13.91 12.66 22.75
N LEU A 438 13.58 11.59 22.06
CA LEU A 438 13.98 10.22 22.40
C LEU A 438 15.25 9.77 21.66
N LEU A 439 15.40 10.15 20.39
CA LEU A 439 16.49 9.68 19.54
C LEU A 439 17.87 10.00 20.09
N PRO A 440 18.16 11.20 20.64
CA PRO A 440 19.47 11.48 21.25
C PRO A 440 19.79 10.55 22.41
N VAL A 441 18.80 10.24 23.25
CA VAL A 441 18.96 9.33 24.42
C VAL A 441 19.23 7.90 23.96
N VAL A 442 18.53 7.44 22.92
CA VAL A 442 18.73 6.13 22.32
C VAL A 442 20.12 6.03 21.71
N LEU A 443 20.51 7.02 20.92
CA LEU A 443 21.82 7.04 20.25
C LEU A 443 22.96 7.08 21.29
N ASP A 444 22.89 7.92 22.31
CA ASP A 444 23.89 7.99 23.38
C ASP A 444 24.02 6.67 24.14
N THR A 445 22.91 5.95 24.33
CA THR A 445 22.87 4.68 25.06
C THR A 445 23.47 3.53 24.26
N PHE A 446 23.19 3.45 22.94
CA PHE A 446 23.56 2.32 22.10
C PHE A 446 24.85 2.53 21.31
N LEU A 447 25.20 3.77 20.95
CA LEU A 447 26.34 4.11 20.09
C LEU A 447 27.46 4.82 20.86
N GLY A 448 27.20 5.24 22.10
CA GLY A 448 28.15 5.98 22.95
C GLY A 448 28.22 7.48 22.63
N SER A 449 28.67 8.28 23.61
CA SER A 449 28.67 9.75 23.59
C SER A 449 29.66 10.40 22.59
N GLY A 450 30.20 9.64 21.64
CA GLY A 450 31.20 10.09 20.67
C GLY A 450 30.72 10.19 19.22
N GLN A 451 29.40 10.05 18.96
CA GLN A 451 28.91 10.16 17.59
C GLN A 451 28.91 11.59 17.08
N ALA A 452 29.49 11.76 15.90
CA ALA A 452 29.73 13.05 15.27
C ALA A 452 28.48 13.65 14.59
N ILE A 453 27.43 12.86 14.30
CA ILE A 453 26.27 13.30 13.50
C ILE A 453 24.99 12.94 14.24
N ILE A 454 24.12 13.92 14.45
CA ILE A 454 22.78 13.78 15.06
C ILE A 454 21.76 14.29 14.05
N ALA A 455 20.85 13.43 13.61
CA ALA A 455 19.69 13.82 12.80
C ALA A 455 18.44 13.82 13.70
N THR A 456 17.73 14.94 13.76
CA THR A 456 16.53 15.09 14.58
C THR A 456 15.34 15.46 13.71
N PRO A 457 14.56 14.46 13.23
CA PRO A 457 13.33 14.72 12.49
C PRO A 457 12.20 15.13 13.44
N VAL A 458 11.49 16.19 13.10
CA VAL A 458 10.25 16.63 13.76
C VAL A 458 9.20 16.80 12.69
N TYR A 459 8.05 16.16 12.86
CA TYR A 459 6.95 16.30 11.90
C TYR A 459 5.59 16.35 12.57
N TRP A 460 4.64 16.92 11.87
CA TRP A 460 3.21 16.80 12.15
C TRP A 460 2.44 16.78 10.83
N ASP A 461 1.34 16.08 10.81
CA ASP A 461 0.40 16.02 9.69
C ASP A 461 -1.05 16.07 10.17
N TYR A 462 -1.95 16.47 9.27
CA TYR A 462 -3.37 16.46 9.51
C TYR A 462 -4.15 16.14 8.23
N GLN A 463 -5.30 15.50 8.39
CA GLN A 463 -6.26 15.25 7.33
C GLN A 463 -7.67 15.50 7.86
N THR A 464 -8.50 16.20 7.09
CA THR A 464 -9.90 16.45 7.43
C THR A 464 -10.75 16.32 6.17
N LYS A 465 -11.74 15.42 6.20
CA LYS A 465 -12.62 15.15 5.06
C LYS A 465 -14.07 15.32 5.47
N ILE A 466 -14.83 16.02 4.63
CA ILE A 466 -16.27 16.15 4.74
C ILE A 466 -16.86 15.52 3.48
N GLU A 467 -17.82 14.62 3.63
CA GLU A 467 -18.45 13.93 2.50
C GLU A 467 -19.97 13.88 2.68
N THR A 468 -20.71 14.10 1.59
CA THR A 468 -22.16 13.97 1.56
C THR A 468 -22.63 13.47 0.20
N SER A 469 -23.72 12.72 0.20
CA SER A 469 -24.40 12.26 -1.02
C SER A 469 -25.81 12.82 -1.05
N PRO A 470 -26.00 14.03 -1.63
CA PRO A 470 -27.32 14.69 -1.66
C PRO A 470 -28.32 13.95 -2.55
N LEU A 471 -27.85 13.18 -3.53
CA LEU A 471 -28.63 12.31 -4.41
C LEU A 471 -27.93 10.95 -4.49
N PRO A 472 -28.66 9.86 -4.79
CA PRO A 472 -28.06 8.51 -4.91
C PRO A 472 -26.90 8.42 -5.87
N ASP A 473 -26.96 9.20 -6.96
CA ASP A 473 -25.95 9.20 -8.03
C ASP A 473 -24.90 10.32 -7.91
N MET A 474 -24.87 11.04 -6.79
CA MET A 474 -24.03 12.20 -6.61
C MET A 474 -23.34 12.18 -5.25
N THR A 475 -22.02 12.38 -5.25
CA THR A 475 -21.24 12.50 -4.03
C THR A 475 -20.38 13.76 -4.10
N PHE A 476 -20.42 14.56 -3.03
CA PHE A 476 -19.51 15.68 -2.80
C PHE A 476 -18.56 15.36 -1.66
N SER A 477 -17.30 15.69 -1.84
CA SER A 477 -16.35 15.71 -0.74
C SER A 477 -15.47 16.95 -0.78
N LEU A 478 -15.10 17.41 0.42
CA LEU A 478 -14.09 18.44 0.64
C LEU A 478 -13.02 17.84 1.53
N PHE A 479 -11.78 17.82 1.07
CA PHE A 479 -10.67 17.20 1.74
C PHE A 479 -9.54 18.21 1.94
N ALA A 480 -9.19 18.50 3.19
CA ALA A 480 -8.07 19.35 3.57
C ALA A 480 -7.00 18.49 4.24
N PHE A 481 -5.77 18.62 3.80
CA PHE A 481 -4.64 17.89 4.37
C PHE A 481 -3.34 18.66 4.23
N GLY A 482 -2.38 18.33 5.08
CA GLY A 482 -1.07 19.00 5.07
C GLY A 482 -0.10 18.37 6.04
N SER A 483 1.17 18.74 5.89
CA SER A 483 2.30 18.29 6.69
C SER A 483 3.30 19.44 6.87
N ASN A 484 4.03 19.37 7.98
CA ASN A 484 5.27 20.09 8.17
C ASN A 484 6.34 19.12 8.66
N ASP A 485 7.47 19.16 8.01
CA ASP A 485 8.64 18.32 8.26
C ASP A 485 9.86 19.20 8.49
N ASP A 486 10.52 19.01 9.61
CA ASP A 486 11.77 19.70 10.00
C ASP A 486 12.82 18.65 10.33
N LEU A 487 13.88 18.58 9.54
CA LEU A 487 15.04 17.71 9.78
C LEU A 487 16.27 18.56 10.01
N LYS A 488 16.89 18.42 11.17
CA LYS A 488 18.18 19.03 11.51
C LYS A 488 19.24 17.96 11.59
N VAL A 489 20.28 18.12 10.80
CA VAL A 489 21.47 17.30 10.83
C VAL A 489 22.61 18.12 11.43
N LEU A 490 23.06 17.73 12.61
CA LEU A 490 24.13 18.39 13.34
C LEU A 490 25.37 17.50 13.33
N SER A 491 26.49 18.01 12.83
CA SER A 491 27.78 17.36 12.98
C SER A 491 28.53 18.00 14.15
N ARG A 492 28.86 17.18 15.16
CA ARG A 492 29.73 17.58 16.29
C ARG A 492 31.10 16.98 16.08
N ASN A 493 31.99 17.69 15.42
CA ASN A 493 33.38 17.29 15.39
C ASN A 493 34.12 17.87 16.62
N THR A 494 34.74 17.03 17.42
CA THR A 494 35.50 17.37 18.62
C THR A 494 36.81 18.13 18.35
N GLY A 495 36.94 18.84 17.22
CA GLY A 495 38.22 19.42 16.86
C GLY A 495 38.26 20.55 15.85
N SER A 496 37.20 20.96 15.26
CA SER A 496 37.00 22.19 14.48
C SER A 496 35.88 22.03 13.43
N ASN A 497 35.03 23.05 13.31
CA ASN A 497 34.00 23.22 12.29
C ASN A 497 32.85 22.22 12.34
N GLY A 498 31.95 22.33 13.31
CA GLY A 498 30.63 21.72 13.23
C GLY A 498 29.82 22.33 12.10
N PHE A 499 29.15 21.51 11.25
CA PHE A 499 28.15 22.02 10.32
C PHE A 499 26.76 21.63 10.78
N ALA A 500 25.79 22.50 10.50
CA ALA A 500 24.39 22.24 10.72
C ALA A 500 23.66 22.37 9.38
N VAL A 501 22.93 21.34 8.97
CA VAL A 501 22.04 21.42 7.80
C VAL A 501 20.61 21.20 8.26
N GLY A 502 19.75 22.15 7.96
CA GLY A 502 18.31 22.09 8.22
C GLY A 502 17.54 21.97 6.93
N PHE A 503 16.58 21.04 6.92
CA PHE A 503 15.61 20.89 5.84
C PHE A 503 14.23 21.08 6.45
N ASN A 504 13.44 22.00 5.91
CA ASN A 504 12.04 22.15 6.29
C ASN A 504 11.17 22.08 5.05
N THR A 505 10.15 21.25 5.09
CA THR A 505 9.12 21.18 4.05
C THR A 505 7.75 21.28 4.68
N THR A 506 6.99 22.29 4.27
CA THR A 506 5.60 22.49 4.69
C THR A 506 4.71 22.48 3.47
N PHE A 507 3.61 21.75 3.52
CA PHE A 507 2.59 21.85 2.48
C PHE A 507 1.18 21.74 3.05
N HIS A 508 0.22 22.37 2.34
CA HIS A 508 -1.20 22.28 2.62
C HIS A 508 -1.96 22.15 1.30
N ARG A 509 -3.01 21.31 1.28
CA ARG A 509 -3.87 21.08 0.12
C ARG A 509 -5.33 21.14 0.56
N LEU A 510 -6.16 21.74 -0.28
CA LEU A 510 -7.60 21.71 -0.18
C LEU A 510 -8.14 21.17 -1.50
N VAL A 511 -8.88 20.06 -1.47
CA VAL A 511 -9.38 19.34 -2.63
C VAL A 511 -10.89 19.24 -2.52
N GLY A 512 -11.60 19.80 -3.49
CA GLY A 512 -13.00 19.54 -3.69
C GLY A 512 -13.16 18.39 -4.69
N ARG A 513 -14.12 17.52 -4.49
CA ARG A 513 -14.42 16.45 -5.44
C ARG A 513 -15.93 16.28 -5.59
N TRP A 514 -16.35 16.20 -6.82
CA TRP A 514 -17.72 15.97 -7.22
C TRP A 514 -17.78 14.77 -8.17
N ASP A 515 -18.26 13.64 -7.67
CA ASP A 515 -18.53 12.45 -8.47
C ASP A 515 -20.02 12.41 -8.81
N TRP A 516 -20.38 12.29 -10.10
CA TRP A 516 -21.76 12.26 -10.58
C TRP A 516 -21.96 11.18 -11.64
N LYS A 517 -22.95 10.31 -11.45
CA LYS A 517 -23.44 9.39 -12.46
C LYS A 517 -24.49 10.10 -13.29
N LEU A 518 -24.10 10.64 -14.46
CA LEU A 518 -24.97 11.39 -15.35
C LEU A 518 -26.04 10.51 -16.02
N ALA A 519 -25.69 9.26 -16.33
CA ALA A 519 -26.54 8.24 -16.92
C ALA A 519 -25.93 6.85 -16.65
N PRO A 520 -26.66 5.74 -16.86
CA PRO A 520 -26.07 4.42 -16.88
C PRO A 520 -24.87 4.37 -17.84
N GLY A 521 -23.70 3.99 -17.32
CA GLY A 521 -22.44 3.94 -18.07
C GLY A 521 -21.79 5.31 -18.35
N LEU A 522 -22.30 6.42 -17.81
CA LEU A 522 -21.69 7.74 -17.96
C LEU A 522 -21.44 8.38 -16.60
N THR A 523 -20.18 8.45 -16.20
CA THR A 523 -19.75 9.06 -14.94
C THR A 523 -18.87 10.28 -15.19
N HIS A 524 -19.10 11.30 -14.40
CA HIS A 524 -18.33 12.54 -14.41
C HIS A 524 -17.70 12.80 -13.06
N ARG A 525 -16.47 13.26 -13.08
CA ARG A 525 -15.72 13.68 -11.89
C ARG A 525 -15.11 15.06 -12.14
N LEU A 526 -15.43 15.99 -11.27
CA LEU A 526 -14.81 17.31 -11.22
C LEU A 526 -14.04 17.48 -9.91
N GLN A 527 -12.79 17.91 -10.00
CA GLN A 527 -11.89 17.98 -8.84
C GLN A 527 -11.06 19.27 -8.87
N PRO A 528 -11.62 20.39 -8.38
CA PRO A 528 -10.83 21.60 -8.12
C PRO A 528 -9.94 21.41 -6.89
N TYR A 529 -8.76 22.00 -6.93
CA TYR A 529 -7.84 21.99 -5.78
C TYR A 529 -7.04 23.31 -5.68
N ALA A 530 -6.56 23.57 -4.47
CA ALA A 530 -5.62 24.65 -4.18
C ALA A 530 -4.68 24.22 -3.06
N GLY A 531 -3.48 24.79 -3.05
CA GLY A 531 -2.52 24.48 -2.02
C GLY A 531 -1.29 25.37 -2.05
N LEU A 532 -0.51 25.24 -1.00
CA LEU A 532 0.78 25.88 -0.90
C LEU A 532 1.85 24.85 -0.53
N THR A 533 3.09 25.10 -0.97
CA THR A 533 4.28 24.36 -0.56
C THR A 533 5.37 25.36 -0.24
N ARG A 534 6.06 25.13 0.87
CA ARG A 534 7.27 25.87 1.26
C ARG A 534 8.38 24.86 1.54
N ILE A 535 9.52 25.07 0.92
CA ILE A 535 10.74 24.30 1.14
C ILE A 535 11.83 25.27 1.57
N THR A 536 12.51 24.95 2.68
CA THR A 536 13.64 25.73 3.15
C THR A 536 14.81 24.79 3.45
N ILE A 537 15.98 25.12 2.93
CA ILE A 537 17.23 24.43 3.21
C ILE A 537 18.20 25.46 3.77
N ASN A 538 18.73 25.19 4.95
CA ASN A 538 19.73 26.04 5.59
C ASN A 538 20.98 25.21 5.87
N ALA A 539 22.12 25.72 5.50
CA ALA A 539 23.41 25.11 5.83
C ALA A 539 24.28 26.15 6.53
N ASP A 540 24.51 25.93 7.83
CA ASP A 540 25.32 26.81 8.66
C ASP A 540 26.65 26.15 8.99
N ASN A 541 27.75 26.84 8.72
CA ASN A 541 29.08 26.43 9.15
C ASN A 541 29.48 27.25 10.36
N SER A 542 29.32 26.68 11.55
CA SER A 542 29.75 27.33 12.81
C SER A 542 31.19 26.93 13.11
N GLY A 543 32.13 27.79 12.72
CA GLY A 543 33.50 27.67 13.21
C GLY A 543 33.57 28.08 14.67
N ASP A 544 33.97 27.18 15.57
CA ASP A 544 34.15 27.44 17.00
C ASP A 544 35.35 28.38 17.29
N ASP A 545 36.16 28.66 16.29
CA ASP A 545 37.40 29.44 16.34
C ASP A 545 37.25 30.95 15.99
N GLY A 546 36.02 31.48 16.02
CA GLY A 546 35.77 32.91 15.73
C GLY A 546 35.93 33.28 14.24
N GLY A 547 35.95 32.29 13.34
CA GLY A 547 35.88 32.52 11.91
C GLY A 547 34.49 33.02 11.49
N PRO A 548 34.35 33.64 10.31
CA PRO A 548 33.07 34.14 9.83
C PRO A 548 32.10 32.98 9.67
N GLN A 549 30.91 33.14 10.26
CA GLN A 549 29.78 32.22 9.99
C GLN A 549 29.38 32.44 8.53
N THR A 550 29.37 31.38 7.76
CA THR A 550 28.80 31.37 6.40
C THR A 550 27.52 30.57 6.43
N SER A 551 26.40 31.21 6.13
CA SER A 551 25.14 30.51 5.96
C SER A 551 24.76 30.48 4.48
N ILE A 552 24.30 29.33 4.04
CA ILE A 552 23.64 29.15 2.75
C ILE A 552 22.17 28.89 3.07
N ALA A 553 21.29 29.69 2.52
CA ALA A 553 19.85 29.45 2.66
C ALA A 553 19.18 29.40 1.30
N ILE A 554 18.34 28.39 1.12
CA ILE A 554 17.51 28.22 -0.07
C ILE A 554 16.06 28.17 0.38
N GLY A 555 15.26 29.09 -0.11
CA GLY A 555 13.82 29.14 0.12
C GLY A 555 13.06 28.99 -1.18
N ILE A 556 12.05 28.13 -1.21
CA ILE A 556 11.13 27.95 -2.34
C ILE A 556 9.71 28.00 -1.80
N ASP A 557 8.94 29.00 -2.22
CA ASP A 557 7.52 29.16 -1.90
C ASP A 557 6.69 28.93 -3.17
N THR A 558 5.72 28.01 -3.14
CA THR A 558 4.84 27.73 -4.27
C THR A 558 3.37 27.79 -3.85
N TRP A 559 2.54 28.42 -4.66
CA TRP A 559 1.09 28.35 -4.60
C TRP A 559 0.58 27.58 -5.81
N ASN A 560 -0.19 26.52 -5.57
CA ASN A 560 -0.71 25.64 -6.59
C ASN A 560 -2.25 25.74 -6.58
N TRP A 561 -2.86 25.81 -7.74
CA TRP A 561 -4.31 25.63 -7.93
C TRP A 561 -4.57 24.91 -9.23
N GLY A 562 -5.67 24.23 -9.29
CA GLY A 562 -5.98 23.51 -10.52
C GLY A 562 -7.35 22.87 -10.51
N VAL A 563 -7.66 22.26 -11.63
CA VAL A 563 -8.89 21.52 -11.84
C VAL A 563 -8.57 20.27 -12.64
N ARG A 564 -9.01 19.11 -12.13
CA ARG A 564 -9.10 17.89 -12.90
C ARG A 564 -10.56 17.60 -13.21
N ASP A 565 -10.86 17.39 -14.47
CA ASP A 565 -12.19 17.01 -14.97
C ASP A 565 -12.05 15.71 -15.74
N GLU A 566 -12.84 14.71 -15.40
CA GLU A 566 -12.83 13.40 -16.05
C GLU A 566 -14.24 12.96 -16.39
N LEU A 567 -14.45 12.54 -17.61
CA LEU A 567 -15.65 11.89 -18.10
C LEU A 567 -15.30 10.45 -18.48
N GLN A 568 -15.92 9.48 -17.83
CA GLN A 568 -15.87 8.09 -18.23
C GLN A 568 -17.19 7.71 -18.89
N TRP A 569 -17.11 7.13 -20.07
CA TRP A 569 -18.25 6.65 -20.84
C TRP A 569 -18.07 5.18 -21.22
N ASP A 570 -18.91 4.33 -20.66
CA ASP A 570 -19.03 2.93 -21.01
C ASP A 570 -19.88 2.81 -22.28
N VAL A 571 -19.23 2.99 -23.46
CA VAL A 571 -19.89 3.05 -24.78
C VAL A 571 -20.59 1.72 -25.08
N THR A 572 -19.89 0.63 -24.79
CA THR A 572 -20.41 -0.74 -24.83
C THR A 572 -19.77 -1.53 -23.67
N LYS A 573 -20.16 -2.78 -23.48
CA LYS A 573 -19.50 -3.68 -22.51
C LYS A 573 -17.99 -3.90 -22.80
N ASP A 574 -17.59 -3.71 -24.07
CA ASP A 574 -16.24 -3.98 -24.58
C ASP A 574 -15.45 -2.69 -24.89
N VAL A 575 -16.07 -1.51 -24.73
CA VAL A 575 -15.46 -0.21 -25.04
C VAL A 575 -15.79 0.79 -23.96
N ILE A 576 -14.75 1.22 -23.21
CA ILE A 576 -14.86 2.30 -22.23
C ILE A 576 -13.94 3.42 -22.68
N VAL A 577 -14.46 4.63 -22.76
CA VAL A 577 -13.71 5.84 -23.13
C VAL A 577 -13.57 6.72 -21.89
N ARG A 578 -12.34 7.15 -21.59
CA ARG A 578 -12.05 8.17 -20.58
C ARG A 578 -11.43 9.36 -21.27
N THR A 579 -11.94 10.53 -20.97
CA THR A 579 -11.39 11.80 -21.45
C THR A 579 -11.43 12.82 -20.33
N GLY A 580 -10.50 13.75 -20.34
CA GLY A 580 -10.49 14.75 -19.30
C GLY A 580 -9.60 15.95 -19.61
N ILE A 581 -9.68 16.90 -18.69
CA ILE A 581 -8.88 18.11 -18.64
C ILE A 581 -8.11 18.13 -17.31
N ASP A 582 -6.84 18.51 -17.37
CA ASP A 582 -5.97 18.67 -16.21
C ASP A 582 -5.29 20.04 -16.33
N TYR A 583 -5.79 21.01 -15.58
CA TYR A 583 -5.20 22.34 -15.48
C TYR A 583 -4.45 22.50 -14.15
N LEU A 584 -3.21 22.96 -14.24
CA LEU A 584 -2.35 23.36 -13.14
C LEU A 584 -1.91 24.79 -13.33
N GLY A 585 -2.27 25.67 -12.40
CA GLY A 585 -1.67 26.98 -12.22
C GLY A 585 -0.75 26.94 -11.00
N GLN A 586 0.45 27.47 -11.13
CA GLN A 586 1.44 27.51 -10.07
C GLN A 586 2.16 28.85 -10.10
N THR A 587 2.25 29.54 -8.96
CA THR A 587 3.22 30.61 -8.78
C THR A 587 4.33 30.14 -7.88
N PHE A 588 5.53 30.55 -8.15
CA PHE A 588 6.70 30.25 -7.32
C PHE A 588 7.51 31.49 -7.02
N GLY A 589 8.13 31.48 -5.85
CA GLY A 589 9.17 32.42 -5.46
C GLY A 589 10.36 31.63 -4.92
N THR A 590 11.55 31.97 -5.35
CA THR A 590 12.80 31.39 -4.86
C THR A 590 13.66 32.48 -4.22
N ALA A 591 14.33 32.15 -3.13
CA ALA A 591 15.31 33.00 -2.48
C ALA A 591 16.56 32.19 -2.20
N PHE A 592 17.69 32.67 -2.70
CA PHE A 592 19.00 32.06 -2.48
C PHE A 592 19.87 33.06 -1.71
N THR A 593 20.29 32.72 -0.51
CA THR A 593 21.24 33.49 0.26
C THR A 593 22.59 32.80 0.22
N LEU A 594 23.58 33.50 -0.30
CA LEU A 594 24.94 32.98 -0.48
C LEU A 594 25.94 33.96 0.14
N PRO A 595 27.04 33.47 0.70
CA PRO A 595 28.15 34.35 1.11
C PRO A 595 28.88 34.90 -0.12
N LEU A 596 29.16 36.21 -0.14
CA LEU A 596 29.92 36.88 -1.22
C LEU A 596 31.38 37.15 -0.82
N PRO A 597 32.30 37.32 -1.83
CA PRO A 597 32.06 37.52 -3.25
C PRO A 597 32.17 36.21 -4.06
N LEU A 598 31.24 36.03 -4.96
CA LEU A 598 31.46 35.16 -6.13
C LEU A 598 32.20 36.02 -7.18
N GLU A 599 33.43 35.74 -7.54
CA GLU A 599 34.02 36.31 -8.76
C GLU A 599 33.29 35.70 -9.97
N ILE A 600 32.78 36.55 -10.87
CA ILE A 600 32.11 36.14 -12.09
C ILE A 600 33.07 35.29 -12.91
N GLY A 601 32.70 34.08 -13.29
CA GLY A 601 33.49 33.14 -14.03
C GLY A 601 34.27 32.12 -13.18
N SER A 602 34.18 32.14 -11.88
CA SER A 602 34.86 31.19 -10.99
C SER A 602 33.93 30.13 -10.36
N PHE A 603 32.73 29.95 -10.89
CA PHE A 603 31.85 28.90 -10.40
C PHE A 603 32.33 27.52 -10.89
N PRO A 604 32.51 26.55 -10.04
CA PRO A 604 32.42 26.47 -8.58
C PRO A 604 33.78 26.55 -7.85
N ARG A 605 34.69 27.37 -8.28
CA ARG A 605 36.11 27.26 -7.94
C ARG A 605 36.52 28.06 -6.76
N VAL A 606 35.95 28.42 -5.83
CA VAL A 606 36.44 29.06 -4.61
C VAL A 606 35.45 30.07 -4.07
N PHE A 607 34.97 29.81 -2.87
CA PHE A 607 34.39 30.85 -2.05
C PHE A 607 35.52 31.50 -1.25
N PRO A 608 36.00 32.68 -1.62
CA PRO A 608 36.94 33.38 -0.77
C PRO A 608 36.18 33.83 0.50
N ARG A 609 36.81 33.60 1.65
CA ARG A 609 36.29 34.11 2.90
C ARG A 609 36.42 35.65 2.87
N VAL A 610 35.34 36.35 2.58
CA VAL A 610 35.21 37.74 2.88
C VAL A 610 34.21 37.87 4.01
N GLN A 611 34.69 38.46 5.13
CA GLN A 611 33.88 38.71 6.30
C GLN A 611 32.68 39.59 5.94
N GLY A 612 31.47 39.05 6.06
CA GLY A 612 30.34 39.84 6.43
C GLY A 612 29.37 40.30 5.37
N THR A 613 29.33 39.77 4.16
CA THR A 613 28.26 40.10 3.21
C THR A 613 27.58 38.83 2.68
N GLU A 614 26.42 38.54 3.19
CA GLU A 614 25.49 37.61 2.58
C GLU A 614 24.66 38.39 1.56
N GLN A 615 24.48 37.84 0.38
CA GLN A 615 23.58 38.36 -0.64
C GLN A 615 22.44 37.40 -0.89
N THR A 616 21.22 37.92 -0.90
CA THR A 616 20.03 37.16 -1.21
C THR A 616 19.56 37.51 -2.60
N PHE A 617 19.47 36.49 -3.46
CA PHE A 617 18.89 36.58 -4.80
C PHE A 617 17.47 36.09 -4.74
N THR A 618 16.55 36.83 -5.31
CA THR A 618 15.14 36.42 -5.38
C THR A 618 14.69 36.35 -6.82
N SER A 619 14.06 35.24 -7.17
CA SER A 619 13.42 35.04 -8.46
C SER A 619 11.99 34.56 -8.25
N GLY A 620 11.12 34.82 -9.22
CA GLY A 620 9.73 34.35 -9.13
C GLY A 620 9.10 34.23 -10.51
N GLY A 621 8.00 33.53 -10.55
CA GLY A 621 7.29 33.32 -11.82
C GLY A 621 5.97 32.56 -11.64
N ALA A 622 5.39 32.21 -12.77
CA ALA A 622 4.19 31.41 -12.84
C ALA A 622 4.30 30.34 -13.92
N ILE A 623 3.75 29.17 -13.64
CA ILE A 623 3.58 28.06 -14.57
C ILE A 623 2.08 27.84 -14.75
N ASN A 624 1.63 27.82 -16.00
CA ASN A 624 0.26 27.45 -16.34
C ASN A 624 0.34 26.27 -17.32
N ALA A 625 -0.08 25.11 -16.87
CA ALA A 625 -0.07 23.89 -17.66
C ALA A 625 -1.51 23.41 -17.88
N LEU A 626 -1.93 23.33 -19.13
CA LEU A 626 -3.23 22.79 -19.53
C LEU A 626 -3.01 21.52 -20.33
N ALA A 627 -3.53 20.42 -19.82
CA ALA A 627 -3.54 19.16 -20.51
C ALA A 627 -4.94 18.68 -20.81
N THR A 628 -5.10 18.04 -21.97
CA THR A 628 -6.27 17.24 -22.31
C THR A 628 -5.82 15.83 -22.64
N TYR A 629 -6.63 14.84 -22.30
CA TYR A 629 -6.30 13.45 -22.60
C TYR A 629 -7.54 12.68 -23.03
N VAL A 630 -7.29 11.64 -23.78
CA VAL A 630 -8.28 10.62 -24.14
C VAL A 630 -7.63 9.25 -24.05
N GLU A 631 -8.36 8.30 -23.48
CA GLU A 631 -8.00 6.90 -23.34
C GLU A 631 -9.19 6.04 -23.71
N ALA A 632 -8.97 4.97 -24.47
CA ALA A 632 -10.01 4.00 -24.80
C ALA A 632 -9.59 2.61 -24.28
N GLU A 633 -10.37 2.06 -23.36
CA GLU A 633 -10.22 0.67 -22.94
C GLU A 633 -11.03 -0.20 -23.90
N LEU A 634 -10.35 -1.03 -24.66
CA LEU A 634 -10.92 -1.90 -25.70
C LEU A 634 -10.74 -3.37 -25.29
N THR A 635 -11.84 -4.12 -25.34
CA THR A 635 -11.84 -5.57 -25.11
C THR A 635 -12.33 -6.28 -26.38
N PRO A 636 -11.51 -6.36 -27.47
CA PRO A 636 -11.95 -6.85 -28.78
C PRO A 636 -12.41 -8.31 -28.74
N PHE A 637 -11.88 -9.10 -27.83
CA PHE A 637 -12.27 -10.48 -27.54
C PHE A 637 -11.97 -10.80 -26.06
N GLU A 638 -12.59 -11.83 -25.56
CA GLU A 638 -12.43 -12.25 -24.17
C GLU A 638 -10.96 -12.48 -23.81
N GLY A 639 -10.54 -11.97 -22.64
CA GLY A 639 -9.17 -12.07 -22.15
C GLY A 639 -8.16 -11.11 -22.80
N PHE A 640 -8.52 -10.32 -23.83
CA PHE A 640 -7.61 -9.34 -24.41
C PHE A 640 -8.09 -7.91 -24.16
N LYS A 641 -7.25 -7.11 -23.54
CA LYS A 641 -7.49 -5.68 -23.26
C LYS A 641 -6.39 -4.85 -23.90
N LEU A 642 -6.79 -3.81 -24.61
CA LEU A 642 -5.92 -2.81 -25.24
C LEU A 642 -6.35 -1.41 -24.80
N VAL A 643 -5.38 -0.60 -24.35
CA VAL A 643 -5.68 0.76 -23.90
C VAL A 643 -4.76 1.75 -24.64
N PRO A 644 -5.13 2.21 -25.84
CA PRO A 644 -4.50 3.36 -26.46
C PRO A 644 -4.92 4.64 -25.74
N GLY A 645 -3.96 5.53 -25.55
CA GLY A 645 -4.18 6.83 -24.94
C GLY A 645 -3.29 7.90 -25.56
N VAL A 646 -3.71 9.14 -25.48
CA VAL A 646 -2.92 10.30 -25.85
C VAL A 646 -3.18 11.44 -24.89
N ARG A 647 -2.10 12.11 -24.50
CA ARG A 647 -2.13 13.34 -23.72
C ARG A 647 -1.54 14.48 -24.54
N LEU A 648 -2.25 15.59 -24.58
CA LEU A 648 -1.84 16.85 -25.19
C LEU A 648 -1.61 17.84 -24.06
N GLU A 649 -0.45 18.44 -23.95
CA GLU A 649 -0.16 19.39 -22.88
C GLU A 649 0.48 20.66 -23.44
N SER A 650 0.00 21.81 -22.97
CA SER A 650 0.55 23.14 -23.26
C SER A 650 0.94 23.78 -21.94
N THR A 651 2.21 24.15 -21.82
CA THR A 651 2.77 24.78 -20.62
C THR A 651 3.28 26.16 -20.97
N THR A 652 2.75 27.19 -20.28
CA THR A 652 3.21 28.58 -20.38
C THR A 652 3.99 28.92 -19.12
N LEU A 653 5.24 29.31 -19.27
CA LEU A 653 6.14 29.79 -18.22
C LEU A 653 6.23 31.30 -18.31
N THR A 654 6.16 31.99 -17.16
CA THR A 654 6.33 33.44 -17.07
C THR A 654 7.23 33.75 -15.88
N PHE A 655 8.28 34.55 -16.11
CA PHE A 655 9.17 34.98 -15.06
C PHE A 655 8.93 36.44 -14.71
N LEU A 656 9.05 36.78 -13.45
CA LEU A 656 9.04 38.17 -12.98
C LEU A 656 10.42 38.77 -13.24
N PRO A 657 10.49 40.10 -13.50
CA PRO A 657 11.76 40.81 -13.54
C PRO A 657 12.56 40.61 -12.24
N ALA A 658 13.82 40.29 -12.37
CA ALA A 658 14.69 40.00 -11.24
C ALA A 658 16.03 40.77 -11.37
N GLU A 659 16.59 41.17 -10.24
CA GLU A 659 17.89 41.80 -10.20
C GLU A 659 19.00 40.80 -10.45
N GLN A 660 19.88 41.09 -11.40
CA GLN A 660 21.04 40.27 -11.73
C GLN A 660 22.24 40.58 -10.82
N LEU A 661 23.26 39.74 -10.86
CA LEU A 661 24.50 39.90 -10.10
C LEU A 661 25.26 41.19 -10.42
N ASP A 662 25.08 41.72 -11.60
CA ASP A 662 25.69 42.96 -12.06
C ASP A 662 24.87 44.22 -11.72
N GLY A 663 23.72 44.07 -11.03
CA GLY A 663 22.80 45.14 -10.67
C GLY A 663 21.86 45.55 -11.80
N THR A 664 21.86 44.85 -12.93
CA THR A 664 20.85 45.00 -14.00
C THR A 664 19.57 44.28 -13.64
N THR A 665 18.45 44.66 -14.24
CA THR A 665 17.17 43.97 -14.04
C THR A 665 16.81 43.21 -15.31
N THR A 666 16.53 41.90 -15.18
CA THR A 666 16.03 41.08 -16.31
C THR A 666 14.68 41.62 -16.77
N THR A 667 14.36 41.45 -18.04
CA THR A 667 13.02 41.63 -18.55
C THR A 667 12.16 40.43 -18.16
N ALA A 668 10.84 40.64 -18.02
CA ALA A 668 9.92 39.50 -17.88
C ALA A 668 9.98 38.63 -19.15
N GLU A 669 10.44 37.42 -18.99
CA GLU A 669 10.54 36.46 -20.09
C GLU A 669 9.48 35.36 -19.88
N GLY A 670 9.06 34.77 -20.97
CA GLY A 670 8.12 33.65 -20.97
C GLY A 670 8.46 32.63 -22.06
N SER A 671 8.09 31.41 -21.81
CA SER A 671 8.25 30.30 -22.76
C SER A 671 6.95 29.52 -22.88
N ASP A 672 6.55 29.19 -24.09
CA ASP A 672 5.42 28.34 -24.38
C ASP A 672 5.90 27.01 -24.93
N LEU A 673 5.53 25.94 -24.25
CA LEU A 673 5.84 24.57 -24.63
C LEU A 673 4.57 23.84 -25.01
N PHE A 674 4.63 23.00 -26.03
CA PHE A 674 3.51 22.14 -26.44
C PHE A 674 4.02 20.76 -26.84
N HIS A 675 3.34 19.72 -26.37
CA HIS A 675 3.72 18.38 -26.72
C HIS A 675 2.52 17.41 -26.81
N ILE A 676 2.81 16.26 -27.45
CA ILE A 676 1.86 15.16 -27.63
C ILE A 676 2.53 13.90 -27.12
N ASP A 677 1.90 13.23 -26.17
CA ASP A 677 2.42 12.03 -25.53
C ASP A 677 1.49 10.83 -25.79
N PRO A 678 1.78 10.03 -26.82
CA PRO A 678 1.05 8.79 -27.08
C PRO A 678 1.46 7.70 -26.09
N ARG A 679 0.50 6.88 -25.69
CA ARG A 679 0.66 5.76 -24.78
C ARG A 679 -0.18 4.59 -25.23
N LEU A 680 0.33 3.39 -25.01
CA LEU A 680 -0.36 2.15 -25.34
C LEU A 680 -0.06 1.11 -24.27
N THR A 681 -1.11 0.52 -23.71
CA THR A 681 -0.97 -0.66 -22.85
C THR A 681 -1.80 -1.80 -23.38
N ALA A 682 -1.32 -3.02 -23.24
CA ALA A 682 -2.00 -4.23 -23.67
C ALA A 682 -1.87 -5.32 -22.60
N ARG A 683 -2.93 -6.07 -22.41
CA ARG A 683 -3.00 -7.20 -21.51
C ARG A 683 -3.75 -8.34 -22.17
N TRP A 684 -3.17 -9.53 -22.20
CA TRP A 684 -3.74 -10.69 -22.87
C TRP A 684 -3.67 -11.92 -21.96
N GLU A 685 -4.82 -12.39 -21.53
CA GLU A 685 -4.96 -13.68 -20.88
C GLU A 685 -4.87 -14.78 -21.93
N LEU A 686 -3.66 -15.34 -22.08
CA LEU A 686 -3.35 -16.31 -23.13
C LEU A 686 -3.88 -17.70 -22.77
N TRP A 687 -3.80 -18.07 -21.49
CA TRP A 687 -4.34 -19.27 -20.89
C TRP A 687 -4.87 -18.96 -19.50
N PRO A 688 -5.73 -19.83 -18.91
CA PRO A 688 -6.11 -19.68 -17.51
C PRO A 688 -4.87 -19.49 -16.62
N LYS A 689 -4.86 -18.44 -15.81
CA LYS A 689 -3.75 -18.04 -14.92
C LYS A 689 -2.48 -17.52 -15.61
N THR A 690 -2.46 -17.34 -16.95
CA THR A 690 -1.30 -16.80 -17.68
C THR A 690 -1.69 -15.55 -18.43
N VAL A 691 -1.11 -14.42 -18.05
CA VAL A 691 -1.37 -13.12 -18.68
C VAL A 691 -0.08 -12.54 -19.24
N LEU A 692 -0.07 -12.23 -20.52
CA LEU A 692 0.97 -11.40 -21.13
C LEU A 692 0.57 -9.92 -21.00
N LYS A 693 1.54 -9.06 -20.74
CA LYS A 693 1.32 -7.63 -20.61
C LYS A 693 2.42 -6.82 -21.29
N GLY A 694 2.07 -5.67 -21.80
CA GLY A 694 3.03 -4.78 -22.45
C GLY A 694 2.57 -3.33 -22.38
N ALA A 695 3.54 -2.41 -22.29
CA ALA A 695 3.29 -0.97 -22.35
C ALA A 695 4.38 -0.27 -23.17
N ALA A 696 3.97 0.77 -23.91
CA ALA A 696 4.86 1.67 -24.63
C ALA A 696 4.31 3.10 -24.50
N GLY A 697 5.14 4.08 -24.25
CA GLY A 697 4.68 5.45 -24.13
C GLY A 697 5.77 6.49 -24.11
N VAL A 698 5.37 7.73 -24.39
CA VAL A 698 6.17 8.93 -24.25
C VAL A 698 5.73 9.68 -23.01
N TYR A 699 6.67 10.17 -22.23
CA TYR A 699 6.45 10.85 -20.96
C TYR A 699 7.35 12.07 -20.88
N ARG A 700 6.85 13.17 -20.35
CA ARG A 700 7.57 14.42 -20.16
C ARG A 700 7.33 15.00 -18.79
N GLN A 701 8.23 15.87 -18.38
CA GLN A 701 8.24 16.56 -17.10
C GLN A 701 8.79 17.97 -17.31
N SER A 702 8.22 18.95 -16.62
CA SER A 702 8.78 20.31 -16.64
C SER A 702 10.10 20.35 -15.87
N PRO A 703 11.09 21.14 -16.34
CA PRO A 703 12.29 21.43 -15.53
C PRO A 703 11.91 22.07 -14.20
N GLU A 704 12.78 21.96 -13.22
CA GLU A 704 12.56 22.58 -11.90
C GLU A 704 12.61 24.11 -11.98
N PRO A 705 11.83 24.85 -11.14
CA PRO A 705 11.79 26.32 -11.18
C PRO A 705 13.18 27.00 -11.10
N GLN A 706 14.09 26.44 -10.28
CA GLN A 706 15.45 26.96 -10.14
C GLN A 706 16.29 26.77 -11.42
N GLN A 707 16.05 25.71 -12.20
CA GLN A 707 16.72 25.46 -13.47
C GLN A 707 16.24 26.42 -14.56
N LEU A 708 15.03 26.93 -14.41
CA LEU A 708 14.39 27.86 -15.35
C LEU A 708 14.63 29.33 -14.97
N SER A 709 15.23 29.60 -13.81
CA SER A 709 15.46 30.97 -13.33
C SER A 709 16.29 31.79 -14.32
N PRO A 710 15.85 33.00 -14.70
CA PRO A 710 16.66 33.89 -15.54
C PRO A 710 17.97 34.33 -14.93
N GLN A 711 18.11 34.24 -13.59
CA GLN A 711 19.32 34.65 -12.87
C GLN A 711 20.36 33.54 -12.72
N THR A 712 19.90 32.31 -12.40
CA THR A 712 20.76 31.19 -12.00
C THR A 712 20.46 29.94 -12.82
N GLY A 713 19.65 30.04 -13.87
CA GLY A 713 19.16 28.92 -14.67
C GLY A 713 19.21 29.23 -16.16
N ASN A 714 18.31 28.61 -16.89
CA ASN A 714 18.08 28.84 -18.32
C ASN A 714 16.57 28.79 -18.61
N PRO A 715 15.91 29.91 -18.88
CA PRO A 715 14.47 29.95 -19.16
C PRO A 715 14.08 29.25 -20.47
N ASN A 716 15.05 28.94 -21.35
CA ASN A 716 14.82 28.28 -22.64
C ASN A 716 14.92 26.74 -22.56
N LEU A 717 14.98 26.14 -21.38
CA LEU A 717 15.02 24.70 -21.26
C LEU A 717 13.75 24.05 -21.80
N LEU A 718 13.96 22.96 -22.54
CA LEU A 718 12.91 22.07 -23.00
C LEU A 718 12.58 21.03 -21.91
N GLU A 719 11.40 20.46 -22.00
CA GLU A 719 10.97 19.42 -21.07
C GLU A 719 11.73 18.10 -21.30
N PRO A 720 12.41 17.55 -20.27
CA PRO A 720 12.96 16.21 -20.28
C PRO A 720 11.96 15.17 -20.77
N ARG A 721 12.40 14.26 -21.61
CA ARG A 721 11.55 13.25 -22.25
C ARG A 721 12.06 11.84 -21.97
N ALA A 722 11.12 10.95 -21.60
CA ALA A 722 11.35 9.51 -21.49
C ALA A 722 10.47 8.74 -22.50
N VAL A 723 11.06 7.76 -23.17
CA VAL A 723 10.34 6.73 -23.93
C VAL A 723 10.47 5.43 -23.18
N GLN A 724 9.34 4.90 -22.70
CA GLN A 724 9.30 3.68 -21.90
C GLN A 724 8.73 2.51 -22.70
N LEU A 725 9.36 1.35 -22.57
CA LEU A 725 8.92 0.07 -23.12
C LEU A 725 8.89 -0.97 -21.98
N ILE A 726 7.78 -1.67 -21.81
CA ILE A 726 7.61 -2.69 -20.79
C ILE A 726 6.98 -3.92 -21.44
N ALA A 727 7.50 -5.10 -21.10
CA ALA A 727 6.93 -6.39 -21.44
C ALA A 727 6.96 -7.30 -20.22
N GLY A 728 5.90 -8.04 -19.98
CA GLY A 728 5.83 -8.89 -18.80
C GLY A 728 4.87 -10.06 -18.93
N ILE A 729 4.97 -10.96 -17.97
CA ILE A 729 4.12 -12.13 -17.82
C ILE A 729 3.68 -12.25 -16.36
N GLU A 730 2.39 -12.47 -16.16
CA GLU A 730 1.83 -12.87 -14.88
C GLU A 730 1.42 -14.33 -14.98
N GLN A 731 1.86 -15.14 -14.01
CA GLN A 731 1.57 -16.57 -13.96
C GLN A 731 1.05 -16.95 -12.58
N GLY A 732 -0.18 -17.42 -12.51
CA GLY A 732 -0.67 -18.13 -11.33
C GLY A 732 -0.02 -19.52 -11.26
N LEU A 733 0.93 -19.69 -10.34
CA LEU A 733 1.59 -20.98 -10.11
C LEU A 733 0.66 -21.96 -9.40
N THR A 734 -0.11 -21.43 -8.45
CA THR A 734 -1.21 -22.10 -7.75
C THR A 734 -2.35 -21.09 -7.57
N ASP A 735 -3.44 -21.47 -6.90
CA ASP A 735 -4.53 -20.53 -6.60
C ASP A 735 -4.13 -19.45 -5.57
N LYS A 736 -3.02 -19.67 -4.87
CA LYS A 736 -2.52 -18.80 -3.79
C LYS A 736 -1.17 -18.16 -4.09
N ILE A 737 -0.45 -18.64 -5.10
CA ILE A 737 0.89 -18.18 -5.45
C ILE A 737 0.89 -17.60 -6.86
N ASN A 738 1.24 -16.33 -6.98
CA ASN A 738 1.32 -15.61 -8.23
C ASN A 738 2.75 -15.14 -8.48
N LEU A 739 3.22 -15.31 -9.71
CA LEU A 739 4.50 -14.82 -10.20
C LEU A 739 4.23 -13.72 -11.23
N ASP A 740 4.86 -12.56 -11.06
CA ASP A 740 4.89 -11.47 -12.03
C ASP A 740 6.34 -11.21 -12.42
N VAL A 741 6.64 -11.26 -13.70
CA VAL A 741 7.97 -10.95 -14.25
C VAL A 741 7.81 -9.85 -15.30
N GLN A 742 8.58 -8.78 -15.17
CA GLN A 742 8.57 -7.65 -16.10
C GLN A 742 10.00 -7.34 -16.57
N LEU A 743 10.13 -7.07 -17.84
CA LEU A 743 11.32 -6.49 -18.46
C LEU A 743 10.97 -5.06 -18.88
N TYR A 744 11.88 -4.13 -18.66
CA TYR A 744 11.65 -2.74 -19.03
C TYR A 744 12.91 -2.10 -19.63
N HIS A 745 12.64 -1.14 -20.52
CA HIS A 745 13.67 -0.27 -21.08
C HIS A 745 13.12 1.15 -21.17
N THR A 746 13.88 2.12 -20.65
CA THR A 746 13.56 3.55 -20.72
C THR A 746 14.72 4.29 -21.37
N ASN A 747 14.43 5.01 -22.45
CA ASN A 747 15.37 5.93 -23.08
C ASN A 747 15.00 7.35 -22.68
N ARG A 748 15.95 8.09 -22.09
CA ARG A 748 15.79 9.47 -21.67
C ARG A 748 16.60 10.40 -22.57
N SER A 749 16.01 11.55 -22.89
CA SER A 749 16.63 12.59 -23.70
C SER A 749 16.21 13.97 -23.21
N LEU A 750 16.93 14.99 -23.60
CA LEU A 750 16.71 16.36 -23.15
C LEU A 750 16.84 16.52 -21.65
N LEU A 751 17.63 15.67 -20.98
CA LEU A 751 17.87 15.82 -19.54
C LEU A 751 18.60 17.15 -19.29
N VAL A 752 18.20 17.80 -18.23
CA VAL A 752 18.84 19.04 -17.80
C VAL A 752 20.19 18.70 -17.17
N GLN A 753 21.24 19.32 -17.68
CA GLN A 753 22.60 19.18 -17.18
C GLN A 753 23.23 20.55 -16.94
N THR A 754 24.21 20.59 -16.07
CA THR A 754 25.02 21.81 -15.86
C THR A 754 25.96 22.03 -17.05
N THR A 755 26.12 23.27 -17.45
CA THR A 755 27.00 23.65 -18.55
C THR A 755 27.76 24.92 -18.19
N ALA A 756 28.85 25.14 -18.88
CA ALA A 756 29.63 26.39 -18.85
C ALA A 756 29.34 27.26 -20.10
N ASP A 757 28.28 26.98 -20.84
CA ASP A 757 27.91 27.69 -22.04
C ASP A 757 27.54 29.15 -21.74
N VAL A 758 27.60 29.98 -22.75
CA VAL A 758 27.14 31.37 -22.73
C VAL A 758 26.16 31.58 -23.89
N ILE A 759 25.06 32.29 -23.60
CA ILE A 759 24.11 32.71 -24.63
C ILE A 759 24.45 34.15 -25.04
N ALA A 760 24.63 34.38 -26.33
CA ALA A 760 24.74 35.73 -26.85
C ALA A 760 23.42 36.48 -26.67
N VAL A 761 23.48 37.68 -26.10
CA VAL A 761 22.32 38.58 -26.03
C VAL A 761 22.07 39.19 -27.40
N ASP A 762 20.87 39.08 -27.95
CA ASP A 762 20.51 39.60 -29.27
C ASP A 762 20.89 41.07 -29.41
N ASN A 763 21.73 41.37 -30.46
CA ASN A 763 22.23 42.72 -30.80
C ASN A 763 23.14 43.41 -29.80
N SER A 764 23.79 42.66 -28.89
CA SER A 764 24.84 43.21 -28.02
C SER A 764 26.09 42.31 -28.07
N ASP A 765 27.25 42.86 -27.70
CA ASP A 765 28.48 42.09 -27.49
C ASP A 765 28.46 41.41 -26.08
N GLU A 766 27.37 41.52 -25.38
CA GLU A 766 27.18 40.90 -24.06
C GLU A 766 26.80 39.43 -24.20
N VAL A 767 27.32 38.60 -23.32
CA VAL A 767 27.06 37.19 -23.20
C VAL A 767 26.54 36.90 -21.78
N ASN A 768 25.44 36.23 -21.70
CA ASN A 768 24.93 35.75 -20.41
C ASN A 768 25.37 34.30 -20.16
N PRO A 769 26.00 34.00 -19.02
CA PRO A 769 26.31 32.62 -18.67
C PRO A 769 25.02 31.81 -18.47
N VAL A 770 25.00 30.62 -19.03
CA VAL A 770 23.91 29.67 -18.87
C VAL A 770 24.41 28.52 -18.04
N PHE A 771 23.74 28.27 -16.92
CA PHE A 771 24.18 27.22 -16.00
C PHE A 771 23.62 25.85 -16.34
N PHE A 772 22.59 25.79 -17.18
CA PHE A 772 21.91 24.54 -17.56
C PHE A 772 21.57 24.50 -19.04
N ASN A 773 21.69 23.29 -19.65
CA ASN A 773 21.21 23.02 -21.00
C ASN A 773 20.48 21.65 -21.04
N ASN A 774 19.92 21.27 -22.20
CA ASN A 774 19.22 20.01 -22.45
C ASN A 774 20.09 18.96 -23.16
N GLY A 775 21.41 19.01 -23.00
CA GLY A 775 22.34 18.05 -23.64
C GLY A 775 22.27 16.64 -23.08
N GLY A 776 21.78 16.51 -21.83
CA GLY A 776 21.81 15.25 -21.12
C GLY A 776 20.91 14.17 -21.72
N ARG A 777 21.37 12.93 -21.63
CA ARG A 777 20.65 11.71 -22.07
C ARG A 777 20.93 10.55 -21.13
N GLY A 778 20.04 9.54 -21.15
CA GLY A 778 20.20 8.39 -20.26
C GLY A 778 19.41 7.18 -20.70
N ASN A 779 19.75 6.05 -20.15
CA ASN A 779 19.08 4.78 -20.39
C ASN A 779 18.91 4.01 -19.08
N THR A 780 17.74 3.42 -18.91
CA THR A 780 17.48 2.45 -17.83
C THR A 780 17.02 1.15 -18.45
N THR A 781 17.62 0.04 -18.05
CA THR A 781 17.17 -1.30 -18.46
C THR A 781 17.17 -2.21 -17.25
N GLY A 782 16.13 -3.02 -17.11
CA GLY A 782 16.03 -3.91 -15.97
C GLY A 782 14.95 -4.98 -16.07
N MET A 783 14.90 -5.78 -15.01
CA MET A 783 13.95 -6.86 -14.78
C MET A 783 13.42 -6.79 -13.36
N GLU A 784 12.12 -6.98 -13.23
CA GLU A 784 11.41 -7.04 -11.95
C GLU A 784 10.74 -8.40 -11.82
N ILE A 785 10.85 -9.01 -10.65
CA ILE A 785 10.20 -10.27 -10.30
C ILE A 785 9.44 -10.07 -8.99
N LEU A 786 8.16 -10.41 -8.97
CA LEU A 786 7.33 -10.45 -7.79
C LEU A 786 6.69 -11.82 -7.66
N LEU A 787 7.13 -12.59 -6.68
CA LEU A 787 6.49 -13.83 -6.26
C LEU A 787 5.65 -13.55 -5.03
N ARG A 788 4.34 -13.64 -5.13
CA ARG A 788 3.40 -13.28 -4.06
C ARG A 788 2.57 -14.49 -3.64
N HIS A 789 2.54 -14.73 -2.33
CA HIS A 789 1.61 -15.65 -1.69
C HIS A 789 0.42 -14.83 -1.15
N GLU A 790 -0.79 -15.14 -1.58
CA GLU A 790 -2.01 -14.47 -1.11
C GLU A 790 -2.26 -14.74 0.37
N ILE A 791 -3.07 -13.86 0.99
CA ILE A 791 -3.40 -14.00 2.42
C ILE A 791 -4.11 -15.33 2.65
N THR A 792 -3.51 -16.15 3.52
CA THR A 792 -4.12 -17.38 4.03
C THR A 792 -4.17 -17.32 5.56
N GLU A 793 -4.79 -18.30 6.19
CA GLU A 793 -4.84 -18.42 7.65
C GLU A 793 -3.43 -18.48 8.29
N TYR A 794 -2.46 -19.09 7.59
CA TYR A 794 -1.14 -19.38 8.14
C TYR A 794 -0.02 -18.50 7.61
N LEU A 795 -0.09 -18.06 6.36
CA LEU A 795 1.01 -17.39 5.70
C LEU A 795 0.49 -16.31 4.74
N TYR A 796 1.16 -15.19 4.76
CA TYR A 796 1.08 -14.11 3.80
C TYR A 796 2.47 -13.58 3.51
N GLY A 797 2.78 -13.18 2.28
CA GLY A 797 4.05 -12.55 1.98
C GLY A 797 4.41 -12.54 0.50
N TRP A 798 5.60 -12.01 0.22
CA TRP A 798 6.14 -11.97 -1.13
C TRP A 798 7.66 -11.92 -1.14
N VAL A 799 8.22 -12.25 -2.30
CA VAL A 799 9.60 -12.01 -2.67
C VAL A 799 9.61 -11.05 -3.86
N ALA A 800 10.21 -9.88 -3.68
CA ALA A 800 10.39 -8.88 -4.72
C ALA A 800 11.87 -8.79 -5.07
N TYR A 801 12.21 -8.92 -6.34
CA TYR A 801 13.58 -8.77 -6.81
C TYR A 801 13.62 -7.86 -8.03
N THR A 802 14.56 -6.91 -8.02
CA THR A 802 14.83 -6.00 -9.14
C THR A 802 16.30 -6.11 -9.53
N LEU A 803 16.53 -6.29 -10.81
CA LEU A 803 17.83 -6.12 -11.45
C LEU A 803 17.70 -4.90 -12.37
N SER A 804 18.41 -3.82 -12.08
CA SER A 804 18.33 -2.56 -12.81
C SER A 804 19.70 -1.99 -13.10
N ARG A 805 19.86 -1.38 -14.26
CA ARG A 805 21.04 -0.58 -14.59
C ARG A 805 20.57 0.74 -15.18
N THR A 806 20.94 1.84 -14.53
CA THR A 806 20.61 3.19 -14.98
C THR A 806 21.88 3.97 -15.24
N VAL A 807 22.03 4.45 -16.47
CA VAL A 807 23.19 5.23 -16.92
C VAL A 807 22.73 6.56 -17.49
N VAL A 808 23.52 7.59 -17.28
CA VAL A 808 23.33 8.94 -17.82
C VAL A 808 24.61 9.47 -18.38
N ASP A 809 24.47 10.32 -19.38
CA ASP A 809 25.49 11.16 -19.94
C ASP A 809 25.07 12.61 -19.69
N LEU A 810 25.71 13.26 -18.74
CA LEU A 810 25.45 14.63 -18.29
C LEU A 810 26.69 15.53 -18.44
N ASP A 811 27.65 15.15 -19.27
CA ASP A 811 28.85 15.92 -19.49
C ASP A 811 28.97 16.29 -20.98
N ASP A 812 29.00 17.58 -21.30
CA ASP A 812 29.17 18.06 -22.68
C ASP A 812 30.54 17.74 -23.29
N ASN A 813 31.56 17.43 -22.47
CA ASN A 813 32.92 17.18 -22.87
C ASN A 813 33.27 15.69 -23.05
N ASP A 814 32.46 14.79 -22.48
CA ASP A 814 32.69 13.35 -22.55
C ASP A 814 31.38 12.63 -22.87
N SER A 815 31.28 12.00 -24.00
CA SER A 815 30.11 11.23 -24.44
C SER A 815 30.00 9.86 -23.76
N SER A 816 30.62 9.65 -22.61
CA SER A 816 30.54 8.41 -21.85
C SER A 816 29.28 8.34 -21.00
N PHE A 817 28.68 7.15 -20.94
CA PHE A 817 27.54 6.86 -20.06
C PHE A 817 28.04 6.36 -18.71
N ASP A 818 27.81 7.14 -17.66
CA ASP A 818 28.09 6.77 -16.28
C ASP A 818 26.86 6.24 -15.58
N LEU A 819 27.05 5.37 -14.57
CA LEU A 819 25.96 4.99 -13.68
C LEU A 819 25.42 6.22 -12.93
N THR A 820 24.12 6.32 -12.76
CA THR A 820 23.51 7.39 -11.94
C THR A 820 23.84 7.21 -10.47
N ASP A 821 23.83 8.29 -9.69
CA ASP A 821 24.02 8.24 -8.24
C ASP A 821 22.91 7.41 -7.54
N PHE A 822 21.76 7.27 -8.20
CA PHE A 822 20.61 6.49 -7.74
C PHE A 822 20.60 5.03 -8.22
N ASP A 823 21.63 4.58 -8.97
CA ASP A 823 21.69 3.19 -9.44
C ASP A 823 21.90 2.22 -8.27
N GLN A 824 20.93 1.37 -8.03
CA GLN A 824 21.00 0.24 -7.11
C GLN A 824 20.73 -1.04 -7.91
N THR A 825 21.79 -1.62 -8.47
CA THR A 825 21.71 -2.70 -9.47
C THR A 825 20.87 -3.89 -8.99
N HIS A 826 21.01 -4.30 -7.73
CA HIS A 826 20.28 -5.42 -7.14
C HIS A 826 19.47 -4.95 -5.94
N ILE A 827 18.15 -5.24 -5.96
CA ILE A 827 17.25 -4.97 -4.86
C ILE A 827 16.44 -6.24 -4.60
N LEU A 828 16.62 -6.84 -3.43
CA LEU A 828 15.85 -8.00 -2.97
C LEU A 828 15.10 -7.63 -1.69
N THR A 829 13.82 -7.87 -1.68
CA THR A 829 12.97 -7.74 -0.49
C THR A 829 12.17 -9.01 -0.29
N VAL A 830 12.21 -9.57 0.91
CA VAL A 830 11.42 -10.72 1.32
C VAL A 830 10.55 -10.30 2.49
N VAL A 831 9.24 -10.44 2.35
CA VAL A 831 8.25 -10.18 3.41
C VAL A 831 7.51 -11.48 3.67
N ALA A 832 7.43 -11.87 4.93
CA ALA A 832 6.67 -13.04 5.35
C ALA A 832 5.98 -12.76 6.69
N GLN A 833 4.75 -13.21 6.83
CA GLN A 833 3.95 -13.07 8.03
C GLN A 833 3.17 -14.34 8.30
N THR A 834 3.08 -14.72 9.58
CA THR A 834 2.33 -15.90 10.03
C THR A 834 1.53 -15.58 11.29
N ASN A 835 0.35 -16.22 11.40
CA ASN A 835 -0.44 -16.18 12.61
C ASN A 835 0.03 -17.27 13.56
N LEU A 836 0.29 -16.90 14.81
CA LEU A 836 0.70 -17.79 15.88
C LEU A 836 -0.48 -18.11 16.81
N PRO A 837 -0.39 -19.19 17.63
CA PRO A 837 -1.38 -19.44 18.66
C PRO A 837 -1.55 -18.26 19.61
N TRP A 838 -2.71 -18.21 20.30
CA TRP A 838 -3.09 -17.17 21.26
C TRP A 838 -3.28 -15.76 20.68
N GLY A 839 -3.53 -15.64 19.37
CA GLY A 839 -3.80 -14.37 18.71
C GLY A 839 -2.59 -13.47 18.49
N PHE A 840 -1.38 -14.05 18.52
CA PHE A 840 -0.17 -13.35 18.08
C PHE A 840 0.01 -13.45 16.57
N THR A 841 0.59 -12.42 16.01
CA THR A 841 1.06 -12.40 14.62
C THR A 841 2.55 -12.14 14.61
N LEU A 842 3.31 -12.93 13.88
CA LEU A 842 4.75 -12.76 13.70
C LEU A 842 5.03 -12.44 12.24
N GLY A 843 5.76 -11.38 12.00
CA GLY A 843 6.19 -10.97 10.68
C GLY A 843 7.70 -10.75 10.60
N GLY A 844 8.27 -10.95 9.40
CA GLY A 844 9.67 -10.66 9.10
C GLY A 844 9.80 -9.97 7.75
N ARG A 845 10.72 -9.00 7.68
CA ARG A 845 11.12 -8.32 6.44
C ARG A 845 12.64 -8.36 6.32
N PHE A 846 13.12 -8.97 5.25
CA PHE A 846 14.54 -8.93 4.89
C PHE A 846 14.72 -8.09 3.64
N ARG A 847 15.70 -7.19 3.64
CA ARG A 847 16.07 -6.35 2.51
C ARG A 847 17.56 -6.45 2.25
N LEU A 848 17.93 -6.61 0.96
CA LEU A 848 19.30 -6.56 0.47
C LEU A 848 19.34 -5.66 -0.77
N VAL A 849 20.17 -4.62 -0.72
CA VAL A 849 20.24 -3.60 -1.77
C VAL A 849 21.70 -3.32 -2.08
N SER A 850 22.05 -3.23 -3.37
CA SER A 850 23.39 -2.74 -3.78
C SER A 850 23.64 -1.35 -3.20
N GLY A 851 24.84 -1.10 -2.71
CA GLY A 851 25.22 0.20 -2.17
C GLY A 851 25.03 1.32 -3.20
N VAL A 852 24.81 2.52 -2.73
CA VAL A 852 24.76 3.74 -3.56
C VAL A 852 26.15 4.05 -4.12
N LEU A 853 26.18 4.84 -5.19
CA LEU A 853 27.41 5.32 -5.80
C LEU A 853 27.80 6.67 -5.17
N GLU A 854 29.03 6.82 -4.82
CA GLU A 854 29.58 8.05 -4.21
C GLU A 854 30.90 8.44 -4.88
N ARG A 855 31.20 9.74 -4.90
CA ARG A 855 32.47 10.28 -5.37
C ARG A 855 33.25 10.78 -4.18
N PHE A 856 34.49 10.33 -4.08
CA PHE A 856 35.40 10.76 -3.01
C PHE A 856 36.31 11.90 -3.50
N PRO A 857 36.65 12.88 -2.63
CA PRO A 857 37.63 13.89 -2.99
C PRO A 857 38.99 13.27 -3.21
N LEU A 858 39.68 13.68 -4.27
CA LEU A 858 41.03 13.18 -4.62
C LEU A 858 42.11 13.73 -3.68
N GLY A 859 41.81 14.76 -2.94
CA GLY A 859 42.71 15.43 -2.03
C GLY A 859 42.37 16.90 -1.89
N SER A 860 43.19 17.62 -1.15
CA SER A 860 43.05 19.06 -1.01
C SER A 860 44.43 19.74 -1.03
N VAL A 861 44.47 20.99 -1.48
CA VAL A 861 45.60 21.89 -1.42
C VAL A 861 45.27 23.05 -0.50
N HIS A 862 46.23 23.37 0.38
CA HIS A 862 46.10 24.55 1.23
C HIS A 862 46.50 25.80 0.42
N ASP A 863 45.56 26.69 0.22
CA ASP A 863 45.80 27.98 -0.39
C ASP A 863 46.36 28.94 0.67
N LEU A 864 47.58 29.38 0.47
CA LEU A 864 48.30 30.23 1.43
C LEU A 864 47.75 31.68 1.49
N ASP A 865 47.16 32.13 0.40
CA ASP A 865 46.62 33.50 0.34
C ASP A 865 45.30 33.64 1.05
N THR A 866 44.44 32.62 0.91
CA THR A 866 43.09 32.62 1.56
C THR A 866 43.03 31.77 2.82
N THR A 867 44.11 31.06 3.15
CA THR A 867 44.14 30.10 4.29
C THR A 867 43.09 28.99 4.21
N ASN A 868 42.55 28.67 3.03
CA ASN A 868 41.55 27.66 2.79
C ASN A 868 42.15 26.41 2.18
N TYR A 869 41.43 25.29 2.32
CA TYR A 869 41.73 24.04 1.64
C TYR A 869 40.82 23.91 0.41
N LEU A 870 41.45 23.83 -0.77
CA LEU A 870 40.80 23.65 -2.05
C LEU A 870 40.80 22.17 -2.40
N GLN A 871 39.62 21.60 -2.72
CA GLN A 871 39.54 20.24 -3.18
C GLN A 871 40.17 20.10 -4.59
N LEU A 872 41.00 19.08 -4.79
CA LEU A 872 41.69 18.80 -6.06
C LEU A 872 40.81 18.17 -7.14
N GLY A 873 39.54 17.93 -6.84
CA GLY A 873 38.60 17.23 -7.69
C GLY A 873 38.01 16.03 -7.00
N GLN A 874 37.22 15.25 -7.74
CA GLN A 874 36.59 14.05 -7.22
C GLN A 874 37.01 12.81 -8.01
N SER A 875 37.04 11.67 -7.34
CA SER A 875 37.28 10.38 -7.99
C SER A 875 36.13 10.00 -8.93
N THR A 876 36.32 8.96 -9.70
CA THR A 876 35.22 8.26 -10.37
C THR A 876 34.26 7.73 -9.31
N ARG A 877 33.00 7.51 -9.73
CA ARG A 877 31.97 6.96 -8.83
C ARG A 877 32.35 5.57 -8.35
N GLU A 878 32.36 5.39 -7.05
CA GLU A 878 32.61 4.12 -6.38
C GLU A 878 31.38 3.65 -5.63
N ARG A 879 31.13 2.35 -5.62
CA ARG A 879 29.95 1.78 -4.96
C ARG A 879 30.24 1.50 -3.49
N LEU A 880 29.43 2.06 -2.60
CA LEU A 880 29.44 1.75 -1.17
C LEU A 880 29.07 0.28 -0.92
N PRO A 881 29.38 -0.27 0.26
CA PRO A 881 28.96 -1.60 0.65
C PRO A 881 27.47 -1.81 0.53
N SER A 882 27.06 -3.05 0.20
CA SER A 882 25.63 -3.38 0.07
C SER A 882 24.90 -3.22 1.41
N PHE A 883 23.75 -2.60 1.36
CA PHE A 883 22.84 -2.49 2.50
C PHE A 883 22.08 -3.80 2.68
N HIS A 884 22.03 -4.33 3.91
CA HIS A 884 21.13 -5.44 4.24
C HIS A 884 20.60 -5.34 5.68
N GLN A 885 19.34 -5.71 5.86
CA GLN A 885 18.63 -5.54 7.13
C GLN A 885 17.53 -6.58 7.26
N LEU A 886 17.39 -7.13 8.47
CA LEU A 886 16.25 -7.93 8.89
C LEU A 886 15.46 -7.20 9.96
N ASP A 887 14.16 -7.04 9.73
CA ASP A 887 13.22 -6.51 10.70
C ASP A 887 12.25 -7.60 11.11
N VAL A 888 11.87 -7.62 12.37
CA VAL A 888 10.94 -8.62 12.93
C VAL A 888 9.91 -7.91 13.78
N ARG A 889 8.64 -8.21 13.54
CA ARG A 889 7.52 -7.63 14.26
C ARG A 889 6.65 -8.72 14.87
N ILE A 890 6.23 -8.51 16.10
CA ILE A 890 5.23 -9.31 16.78
C ILE A 890 4.08 -8.42 17.23
N ASP A 891 2.85 -8.81 16.91
CA ASP A 891 1.63 -8.09 17.26
C ASP A 891 0.70 -9.00 18.03
N ARG A 892 -0.14 -8.38 18.86
CA ARG A 892 -1.33 -9.02 19.43
C ARG A 892 -2.51 -8.05 19.44
N LYS A 893 -3.65 -8.51 18.92
CA LYS A 893 -4.92 -7.79 18.96
C LYS A 893 -5.84 -8.42 20.00
N TRP A 894 -6.44 -7.57 20.84
CA TRP A 894 -7.53 -7.92 21.76
C TRP A 894 -8.79 -7.23 21.27
N VAL A 895 -9.88 -7.98 21.19
CA VAL A 895 -11.20 -7.46 20.82
C VAL A 895 -12.08 -7.48 22.07
N PHE A 896 -12.52 -6.31 22.50
CA PHE A 896 -13.45 -6.11 23.60
C PHE A 896 -14.83 -5.74 23.01
N GLU A 897 -15.87 -5.75 23.81
CA GLU A 897 -17.22 -5.42 23.32
C GLU A 897 -17.32 -4.03 22.68
N GLN A 898 -16.62 -3.03 23.22
CA GLN A 898 -16.75 -1.64 22.80
C GLN A 898 -15.57 -1.07 22.03
N PHE A 899 -14.41 -1.73 22.04
CA PHE A 899 -13.20 -1.30 21.35
C PHE A 899 -12.29 -2.49 21.09
N SER A 900 -11.35 -2.32 20.21
CA SER A 900 -10.23 -3.25 20.08
C SER A 900 -8.92 -2.54 20.42
N ALA A 901 -7.96 -3.27 20.97
CA ALA A 901 -6.63 -2.77 21.27
C ALA A 901 -5.59 -3.68 20.61
N THR A 902 -4.56 -3.08 20.06
CA THR A 902 -3.43 -3.80 19.49
C THR A 902 -2.15 -3.29 20.13
N ALA A 903 -1.28 -4.19 20.56
CA ALA A 903 0.08 -3.85 20.97
C ALA A 903 1.06 -4.56 20.04
N TYR A 904 2.17 -3.90 19.74
CA TYR A 904 3.21 -4.47 18.89
C TYR A 904 4.60 -4.13 19.39
N LEU A 905 5.53 -4.99 19.03
CA LEU A 905 6.96 -4.76 19.13
C LEU A 905 7.57 -4.98 17.74
N ASP A 906 8.18 -3.94 17.20
CA ASP A 906 8.89 -3.95 15.93
C ASP A 906 10.40 -3.80 16.22
N LEU A 907 11.19 -4.78 15.82
CA LEU A 907 12.64 -4.79 15.99
C LEU A 907 13.29 -4.54 14.63
N LEU A 908 13.79 -3.34 14.43
CA LEU A 908 14.54 -3.00 13.23
C LEU A 908 15.99 -3.45 13.36
N ASN A 909 16.57 -3.88 12.25
CA ASN A 909 17.98 -4.28 12.18
C ASN A 909 18.38 -5.30 13.26
N VAL A 910 17.63 -6.40 13.34
CA VAL A 910 17.71 -7.40 14.43
C VAL A 910 19.12 -7.89 14.72
N TYR A 911 19.95 -8.03 13.69
CA TYR A 911 21.35 -8.49 13.86
C TYR A 911 22.36 -7.34 13.92
N ASN A 912 21.87 -6.09 14.09
CA ASN A 912 22.67 -4.88 14.28
C ASN A 912 23.79 -4.70 13.22
N ASN A 913 23.43 -4.83 11.95
CA ASN A 913 24.37 -4.60 10.86
C ASN A 913 24.70 -3.10 10.75
N GLU A 914 25.97 -2.77 10.66
CA GLU A 914 26.44 -1.41 10.41
C GLU A 914 26.41 -1.12 8.91
N ASN A 915 25.23 -0.79 8.38
CA ASN A 915 25.08 -0.38 7.00
C ASN A 915 25.66 1.01 6.78
N VAL A 916 26.26 1.24 5.61
CA VAL A 916 26.82 2.54 5.23
C VAL A 916 25.75 3.36 4.52
N GLU A 917 25.40 4.51 5.08
CA GLU A 917 24.43 5.45 4.47
C GLU A 917 25.11 6.46 3.55
N GLY A 918 26.34 6.82 3.83
CA GLY A 918 27.15 7.76 3.09
C GLY A 918 28.51 7.93 3.74
N THR A 919 29.29 8.84 3.21
CA THR A 919 30.60 9.18 3.76
C THR A 919 30.75 10.68 3.94
N GLN A 920 31.62 11.07 4.83
CA GLN A 920 32.02 12.45 5.04
C GLN A 920 33.55 12.52 5.04
N SER A 921 34.11 13.39 4.23
CA SER A 921 35.54 13.71 4.27
C SER A 921 35.85 14.84 5.22
N ASP A 922 37.00 14.81 5.87
CA ASP A 922 37.51 15.96 6.61
C ASP A 922 37.86 17.11 5.62
N TYR A 923 38.01 18.34 6.16
CA TYR A 923 38.33 19.51 5.32
C TYR A 923 39.65 19.43 4.53
N ARG A 924 40.50 18.51 4.92
CA ARG A 924 41.79 18.23 4.20
C ARG A 924 41.63 17.12 3.19
N SER A 925 40.47 16.51 3.06
CA SER A 925 40.21 15.33 2.21
C SER A 925 41.18 14.17 2.46
N ARG A 926 41.58 14.00 3.74
CA ARG A 926 42.55 12.94 4.14
C ARG A 926 41.86 11.78 4.85
N GLU A 927 40.84 12.07 5.61
CA GLU A 927 40.08 11.06 6.36
C GLU A 927 38.67 11.02 5.83
N ILE A 928 38.24 9.79 5.51
CA ILE A 928 36.85 9.53 5.09
C ILE A 928 36.17 8.81 6.26
N GLN A 929 35.16 9.43 6.82
CA GLN A 929 34.35 8.84 7.87
C GLN A 929 33.08 8.26 7.28
N ILE A 930 32.73 7.06 7.73
CA ILE A 930 31.48 6.38 7.34
C ILE A 930 30.34 6.92 8.19
N ILE A 931 29.24 7.26 7.56
CA ILE A 931 27.98 7.57 8.23
C ILE A 931 27.16 6.29 8.31
N PRO A 932 27.02 5.70 9.51
CA PRO A 932 26.31 4.43 9.66
C PRO A 932 24.80 4.64 9.65
N SER A 933 24.04 3.60 9.28
CA SER A 933 22.59 3.54 9.46
C SER A 933 22.21 3.41 10.95
N LEU A 934 20.92 3.46 11.21
CA LEU A 934 20.40 3.20 12.56
C LEU A 934 20.80 1.79 13.04
N PRO A 935 21.25 1.68 14.30
CA PRO A 935 21.54 0.37 14.93
C PRO A 935 20.24 -0.40 15.14
N ILE A 936 20.31 -1.52 15.85
CA ILE A 936 19.11 -2.21 16.31
C ILE A 936 18.20 -1.24 17.06
N LEU A 937 16.98 -1.09 16.57
CA LEU A 937 15.99 -0.16 17.14
C LEU A 937 14.71 -0.94 17.53
N PRO A 938 14.45 -1.17 18.82
CA PRO A 938 13.17 -1.68 19.27
C PRO A 938 12.13 -0.55 19.31
N VAL A 939 11.03 -0.74 18.60
CA VAL A 939 9.87 0.18 18.62
C VAL A 939 8.69 -0.54 19.21
N PHE A 940 8.22 -0.06 20.34
CA PHE A 940 6.98 -0.53 20.96
C PHE A 940 5.86 0.45 20.69
N GLY A 941 4.70 -0.06 20.30
CA GLY A 941 3.54 0.75 20.05
C GLY A 941 2.24 0.08 20.48
N MET A 942 1.25 0.93 20.70
CA MET A 942 -0.12 0.54 21.06
C MET A 942 -1.11 1.35 20.25
N SER A 943 -2.20 0.70 19.84
CA SER A 943 -3.33 1.38 19.22
C SER A 943 -4.65 0.89 19.80
N ALA A 944 -5.63 1.78 19.82
CA ALA A 944 -7.01 1.46 20.22
C ALA A 944 -7.99 1.98 19.17
N GLU A 945 -8.99 1.16 18.83
CA GLU A 945 -9.99 1.42 17.80
C GLU A 945 -11.39 1.18 18.38
N PHE A 946 -12.37 2.12 18.18
CA PHE A 946 -13.73 2.03 18.70
C PHE A 946 -14.79 2.48 17.69
#